data_9dcbff65a986dc3ecce05560e198e2b8
#
_entry.id   9dcbff65a986dc3ecce05560e198e2b8
#
_cell.length_a   1.000
_cell.length_b   1.000
_cell.length_c   1.000
_cell.angle_alpha   90.00
_cell.angle_beta   90.00
_cell.angle_gamma   90.00
#
_symmetry.space_group_name_H-M   'P 1'
#
loop_
_entity.id
_entity.type
_entity.pdbx_description
1 polymer ?
#
loop_
_entity_poly.entity_id
_entity_poly.type
_entity_poly.pdbx_seq_one_letter_code
_entity_poly.pdbx_strand_id
1 'polypeptide(L)'
;MATTDLLTQVLAPEGEGYYCIVGLRQDDGRPKQTFHATIAEAATKIDELLQEQCNVYFACAKYKDPKEGRIQPNGDIIKAFWIDVDCGLGKPYADQAEGLSALKEFCAKVRLPLPTIVNSGRGIHAYWRLTTVVDRLQWKPVAERLKALCEEHEFFADPTRTADNASILRVPETFNFKDEEGLPVEILAVAPELEYEAIKSVIGVLIAPDWMPKKLDEVTKALLGNKQSRFKTIMIKTLDGKGCAQLENIVVNQDSIEEPLWRAGLSIAAACIDRDEAIHQISMGHPEYSAQTTERKANSTKGPYTCETFQKINQSGCNECPHKGKISSPIQLGSEIVAAEESSIVETKEDGETEVFDIPEYPYPYFRGKNGGVYVKIQTEEDGEDAVNIYEHDFYIVKRLYDPAKGESLLFRLHLPRDGVKEFAMAATDVMSLELLKGRLGFHGVLGGKKQMEAVMAYVITSAKNLQHKMELEIMRNQFGWADKDTKFIIGEQEISADKVAYSPPSTVTGSLSDHLKPTGDFDAWKKTVKVYDTPGFEPHAFGFFTAFGAPLLKHLNFKGGIINLINNTSGTGKSTILKMCNSVWGHPEELMLQWKDTMNSIIHRMGVMNNLPVTIDEVTKLSGDHFSDLAYSASQGRGKNRMQQHSNAERINATKWATIVLCSSNASFYDKLSTLKSTPDGEFMRLLEYKIDLTGNLTKEEADTIFNRLYDNYGHAGVEYAKYLVSDLESAIDLVMQVQQKLDKAVGLTNRERFWSAICACNIAGALIAKDLGIIDFDIKRVYDWIIKELKVMRTEVKAPAATQASVIGEFMNSHRAA
;
A
#
# COMPACT_ATOMS: atom_id res chain seq x y z
N MET A 1 7.46 9.78 -52.41
CA MET A 1 7.58 8.35 -52.06
C MET A 1 6.34 7.68 -52.59
N ALA A 2 6.45 6.66 -53.40
CA ALA A 2 5.26 6.02 -53.95
C ALA A 2 4.44 5.27 -52.86
N THR A 3 3.14 5.09 -53.07
CA THR A 3 2.25 4.32 -52.16
C THR A 3 2.87 3.00 -51.76
N THR A 4 3.43 2.28 -52.70
CA THR A 4 4.14 1.01 -52.52
C THR A 4 5.33 1.14 -51.54
N ASP A 5 6.05 2.25 -51.56
CA ASP A 5 7.22 2.45 -50.71
C ASP A 5 6.79 2.64 -49.21
N LEU A 6 5.72 3.40 -48.94
CA LEU A 6 5.21 3.53 -47.57
C LEU A 6 4.64 2.22 -47.05
N LEU A 7 3.84 1.50 -47.87
CA LEU A 7 3.30 0.21 -47.45
C LEU A 7 4.42 -0.78 -47.10
N THR A 8 5.51 -0.82 -47.90
CA THR A 8 6.69 -1.66 -47.63
C THR A 8 7.36 -1.28 -46.31
N GLN A 9 7.35 -0.01 -45.97
CA GLN A 9 8.03 0.52 -44.75
C GLN A 9 7.16 0.38 -43.48
N VAL A 10 5.84 0.50 -43.59
CA VAL A 10 4.90 0.38 -42.45
C VAL A 10 4.48 -1.06 -42.22
N LEU A 11 4.28 -1.83 -43.28
CA LEU A 11 3.95 -3.23 -43.24
C LEU A 11 5.22 -4.09 -43.29
N ALA A 12 5.13 -5.31 -42.76
CA ALA A 12 6.21 -6.27 -42.86
C ALA A 12 6.56 -6.57 -44.32
N PRO A 13 7.83 -6.87 -44.68
CA PRO A 13 8.25 -7.19 -46.01
C PRO A 13 7.53 -8.43 -46.55
N GLU A 14 7.66 -8.67 -47.87
CA GLU A 14 7.14 -9.89 -48.50
C GLU A 14 7.70 -11.15 -47.82
N GLY A 15 6.89 -12.21 -47.76
CA GLY A 15 7.22 -13.45 -47.07
C GLY A 15 5.97 -14.01 -46.40
N GLU A 16 6.09 -14.48 -45.16
CA GLU A 16 4.94 -15.07 -44.43
C GLU A 16 3.81 -14.05 -44.23
N GLY A 17 2.54 -14.54 -44.37
CA GLY A 17 1.32 -13.79 -44.15
C GLY A 17 0.86 -12.94 -45.34
N TYR A 18 -0.33 -12.35 -45.14
CA TYR A 18 -1.07 -11.66 -46.20
C TYR A 18 -1.31 -10.22 -45.84
N TYR A 19 -1.20 -9.31 -46.84
CA TYR A 19 -1.62 -7.92 -46.73
C TYR A 19 -3.13 -7.84 -46.87
N CYS A 20 -3.80 -7.00 -46.09
CA CYS A 20 -5.26 -6.81 -46.20
C CYS A 20 -5.57 -5.38 -46.65
N ILE A 21 -6.23 -5.25 -47.79
CA ILE A 21 -6.77 -4.00 -48.34
C ILE A 21 -8.27 -3.97 -48.13
N VAL A 22 -8.80 -2.83 -47.75
CA VAL A 22 -10.22 -2.63 -47.46
C VAL A 22 -10.75 -1.45 -48.26
N GLY A 23 -11.71 -1.71 -49.13
CA GLY A 23 -12.48 -0.71 -49.89
C GLY A 23 -13.83 -0.45 -49.19
N LEU A 24 -14.19 0.82 -49.06
CA LEU A 24 -15.47 1.24 -48.50
C LEU A 24 -16.15 2.18 -49.50
N ARG A 25 -17.27 1.76 -50.10
CA ARG A 25 -18.10 2.58 -51.00
C ARG A 25 -18.95 3.55 -50.17
N GLN A 26 -19.27 4.70 -50.72
CA GLN A 26 -20.16 5.67 -50.12
C GLN A 26 -21.61 5.23 -50.04
N ASP A 27 -22.06 4.44 -51.04
CA ASP A 27 -23.46 4.07 -51.28
C ASP A 27 -23.95 2.87 -50.47
N ASP A 28 -23.10 1.87 -50.21
CA ASP A 28 -23.52 0.63 -49.53
C ASP A 28 -22.96 0.44 -48.09
N GLY A 29 -22.01 1.26 -47.71
CA GLY A 29 -21.43 1.26 -46.38
C GLY A 29 -20.76 -0.04 -45.90
N ARG A 30 -20.70 -1.06 -46.72
CA ARG A 30 -20.14 -2.36 -46.40
C ARG A 30 -18.66 -2.46 -46.79
N PRO A 31 -17.76 -2.74 -45.84
CA PRO A 31 -16.34 -2.87 -46.10
C PRO A 31 -16.07 -4.17 -46.91
N LYS A 32 -15.49 -4.04 -48.08
CA LYS A 32 -14.95 -5.18 -48.83
C LYS A 32 -13.49 -5.34 -48.48
N GLN A 33 -13.09 -6.43 -47.83
CA GLN A 33 -11.71 -6.74 -47.50
C GLN A 33 -11.14 -7.82 -48.43
N THR A 34 -9.92 -7.62 -48.85
CA THR A 34 -9.19 -8.57 -49.75
C THR A 34 -7.79 -8.81 -49.18
N PHE A 35 -7.30 -10.04 -49.36
CA PHE A 35 -6.00 -10.45 -48.83
C PHE A 35 -5.05 -10.77 -49.98
N HIS A 36 -3.82 -10.30 -49.92
CA HIS A 36 -2.82 -10.36 -50.98
C HIS A 36 -1.48 -10.86 -50.41
N ALA A 37 -0.84 -11.77 -51.15
CA ALA A 37 0.45 -12.32 -50.75
C ALA A 37 1.61 -11.36 -50.98
N THR A 38 1.49 -10.48 -51.96
CA THR A 38 2.53 -9.53 -52.37
C THR A 38 2.04 -8.08 -52.30
N ILE A 39 2.97 -7.14 -52.15
CA ILE A 39 2.66 -5.71 -52.21
C ILE A 39 2.20 -5.31 -53.62
N ALA A 40 2.74 -5.91 -54.65
CA ALA A 40 2.31 -5.66 -56.04
C ALA A 40 0.81 -6.01 -56.28
N GLU A 41 0.36 -7.14 -55.77
CA GLU A 41 -1.07 -7.50 -55.80
C GLU A 41 -1.92 -6.53 -54.97
N ALA A 42 -1.44 -6.12 -53.78
CA ALA A 42 -2.14 -5.15 -52.95
C ALA A 42 -2.25 -3.78 -53.64
N ALA A 43 -1.17 -3.30 -54.28
CA ALA A 43 -1.14 -2.07 -55.04
C ALA A 43 -2.11 -2.09 -56.23
N THR A 44 -2.14 -3.20 -57.00
CA THR A 44 -3.12 -3.39 -58.08
C THR A 44 -4.57 -3.29 -57.55
N LYS A 45 -4.83 -3.85 -56.38
CA LYS A 45 -6.15 -3.77 -55.77
C LYS A 45 -6.50 -2.37 -55.28
N ILE A 46 -5.53 -1.62 -54.79
CA ILE A 46 -5.69 -0.20 -54.42
C ILE A 46 -6.11 0.62 -55.63
N ASP A 47 -5.44 0.44 -56.78
CA ASP A 47 -5.72 1.14 -58.05
C ASP A 47 -7.14 0.81 -58.56
N GLU A 48 -7.57 -0.46 -58.47
CA GLU A 48 -8.93 -0.86 -58.83
C GLU A 48 -9.98 -0.16 -57.95
N LEU A 49 -9.76 -0.11 -56.63
CA LEU A 49 -10.69 0.52 -55.69
C LEU A 49 -10.74 2.05 -55.87
N LEU A 50 -9.63 2.69 -56.27
CA LEU A 50 -9.57 4.12 -56.60
C LEU A 50 -10.39 4.43 -57.84
N GLN A 51 -10.32 3.58 -58.92
CA GLN A 51 -11.16 3.72 -60.09
C GLN A 51 -12.66 3.58 -59.78
N GLU A 52 -13.01 2.80 -58.74
CA GLU A 52 -14.36 2.67 -58.23
C GLU A 52 -14.79 3.78 -57.26
N GLN A 53 -13.96 4.82 -57.07
CA GLN A 53 -14.15 5.92 -56.11
C GLN A 53 -14.41 5.45 -54.67
N CYS A 54 -13.79 4.37 -54.27
CA CYS A 54 -13.85 3.84 -52.91
C CYS A 54 -12.92 4.59 -51.97
N ASN A 55 -13.30 4.71 -50.70
CA ASN A 55 -12.35 5.02 -49.60
C ASN A 55 -11.48 3.79 -49.41
N VAL A 56 -10.15 3.94 -49.60
CA VAL A 56 -9.21 2.83 -49.55
C VAL A 56 -8.39 2.85 -48.28
N TYR A 57 -8.36 1.70 -47.62
CA TYR A 57 -7.61 1.52 -46.37
C TYR A 57 -6.69 0.29 -46.48
N PHE A 58 -5.59 0.31 -45.76
CA PHE A 58 -4.77 -0.89 -45.52
C PHE A 58 -4.85 -1.28 -44.06
N ALA A 59 -4.79 -2.56 -43.74
CA ALA A 59 -4.69 -3.03 -42.40
C ALA A 59 -3.24 -2.92 -41.89
N CYS A 60 -3.03 -2.49 -40.65
CA CYS A 60 -1.70 -2.15 -40.14
C CYS A 60 -0.83 -3.38 -39.78
N ALA A 61 -1.39 -4.57 -39.83
CA ALA A 61 -0.66 -5.84 -39.66
C ALA A 61 -0.85 -6.76 -40.88
N LYS A 62 0.06 -7.73 -41.08
CA LYS A 62 -0.15 -8.87 -41.98
C LYS A 62 -0.85 -10.00 -41.22
N TYR A 63 -1.62 -10.82 -41.95
CA TYR A 63 -2.50 -11.85 -41.45
C TYR A 63 -2.00 -13.24 -41.81
N LYS A 64 -2.08 -14.19 -40.88
CA LYS A 64 -1.63 -15.59 -41.09
C LYS A 64 -2.48 -16.35 -42.10
N ASP A 65 -3.79 -16.27 -41.96
CA ASP A 65 -4.77 -16.98 -42.81
C ASP A 65 -5.84 -16.02 -43.37
N PRO A 66 -5.97 -15.88 -44.72
CA PRO A 66 -7.00 -15.05 -45.33
C PRO A 66 -8.44 -15.48 -44.99
N LYS A 67 -8.64 -16.77 -44.67
CA LYS A 67 -9.97 -17.33 -44.38
C LYS A 67 -10.49 -16.88 -43.01
N GLU A 68 -9.60 -16.63 -42.08
CA GLU A 68 -10.00 -16.17 -40.74
C GLU A 68 -10.37 -14.67 -40.72
N GLY A 69 -10.07 -13.96 -41.80
CA GLY A 69 -10.41 -12.56 -41.95
C GLY A 69 -9.53 -11.64 -41.10
N ARG A 70 -9.89 -10.34 -41.08
CA ARG A 70 -9.16 -9.28 -40.37
C ARG A 70 -9.59 -9.21 -38.91
N ILE A 71 -9.05 -10.10 -38.11
CA ILE A 71 -9.27 -10.15 -36.65
C ILE A 71 -7.94 -10.09 -35.91
N GLN A 72 -7.95 -9.62 -34.65
CA GLN A 72 -6.72 -9.46 -33.86
C GLN A 72 -5.88 -10.74 -33.69
N PRO A 73 -6.44 -11.93 -33.42
CA PRO A 73 -5.65 -13.14 -33.28
C PRO A 73 -4.93 -13.57 -34.56
N ASN A 74 -5.49 -13.23 -35.73
CA ASN A 74 -4.93 -13.56 -37.04
C ASN A 74 -3.87 -12.57 -37.53
N GLY A 75 -3.93 -11.30 -37.07
CA GLY A 75 -2.95 -10.23 -37.40
C GLY A 75 -1.74 -10.30 -36.47
N ASP A 76 -0.68 -11.02 -36.88
CA ASP A 76 0.44 -11.35 -35.98
C ASP A 76 1.81 -10.90 -36.48
N ILE A 77 1.89 -10.25 -37.65
CA ILE A 77 3.13 -9.77 -38.23
C ILE A 77 3.06 -8.25 -38.34
N ILE A 78 3.77 -7.53 -37.47
CA ILE A 78 3.59 -6.09 -37.25
C ILE A 78 4.95 -5.40 -37.34
N LYS A 79 5.02 -4.24 -38.05
CA LYS A 79 6.27 -3.48 -38.26
C LYS A 79 6.17 -2.02 -37.83
N ALA A 80 5.08 -1.59 -37.19
CA ALA A 80 4.93 -0.22 -36.73
C ALA A 80 4.03 -0.11 -35.49
N PHE A 81 4.21 0.97 -34.74
CA PHE A 81 3.20 1.52 -33.85
C PHE A 81 2.51 2.68 -34.55
N TRP A 82 1.22 2.94 -34.26
CA TRP A 82 0.46 3.98 -34.95
C TRP A 82 -0.51 4.69 -34.02
N ILE A 83 -0.87 5.89 -34.42
CA ILE A 83 -1.90 6.73 -33.78
C ILE A 83 -2.73 7.34 -34.92
N ASP A 84 -4.06 7.41 -34.73
CA ASP A 84 -5.02 8.11 -35.57
C ASP A 84 -5.54 9.34 -34.81
N VAL A 85 -5.39 10.51 -35.40
CA VAL A 85 -5.81 11.80 -34.81
C VAL A 85 -6.88 12.40 -35.70
N ASP A 86 -8.10 12.41 -35.23
CA ASP A 86 -9.23 13.03 -35.90
C ASP A 86 -9.24 14.56 -35.71
N CYS A 87 -9.43 15.31 -36.79
CA CYS A 87 -9.51 16.78 -36.80
C CYS A 87 -10.80 17.25 -37.48
N GLY A 88 -11.26 18.48 -37.18
CA GLY A 88 -12.40 19.13 -37.79
C GLY A 88 -13.56 19.44 -36.86
N LEU A 89 -14.68 19.88 -37.40
CA LEU A 89 -15.84 20.29 -36.63
C LEU A 89 -16.35 19.17 -35.71
N GLY A 90 -16.44 19.43 -34.40
CA GLY A 90 -16.88 18.48 -33.40
C GLY A 90 -15.83 17.43 -33.00
N LYS A 91 -14.59 17.62 -33.44
CA LYS A 91 -13.44 16.82 -33.04
C LYS A 91 -12.59 17.56 -31.99
N PRO A 92 -11.70 16.88 -31.24
CA PRO A 92 -10.85 17.49 -30.24
C PRO A 92 -9.93 18.61 -30.81
N TYR A 93 -9.53 18.48 -32.07
CA TYR A 93 -8.68 19.45 -32.78
C TYR A 93 -9.45 20.09 -33.92
N ALA A 94 -9.43 21.42 -33.98
CA ALA A 94 -10.21 22.18 -34.97
C ALA A 94 -9.75 21.94 -36.40
N ASP A 95 -8.47 21.72 -36.62
CA ASP A 95 -7.87 21.40 -37.91
C ASP A 95 -6.62 20.54 -37.79
N GLN A 96 -6.03 20.16 -38.93
CA GLN A 96 -4.84 19.32 -38.97
C GLN A 96 -3.57 20.03 -38.47
N ALA A 97 -3.53 21.37 -38.54
CA ALA A 97 -2.36 22.11 -38.05
C ALA A 97 -2.32 22.06 -36.51
N GLU A 98 -3.47 22.18 -35.86
CA GLU A 98 -3.60 22.02 -34.41
C GLU A 98 -3.29 20.57 -33.97
N GLY A 99 -3.86 19.57 -34.66
CA GLY A 99 -3.56 18.15 -34.40
C GLY A 99 -2.08 17.80 -34.56
N LEU A 100 -1.41 18.37 -35.58
CA LEU A 100 0.03 18.20 -35.80
C LEU A 100 0.86 18.88 -34.69
N SER A 101 0.43 20.05 -34.22
CA SER A 101 1.08 20.75 -33.10
C SER A 101 0.97 19.93 -31.82
N ALA A 102 -0.22 19.41 -31.52
CA ALA A 102 -0.48 18.55 -30.38
C ALA A 102 0.34 17.23 -30.43
N LEU A 103 0.45 16.61 -31.60
CA LEU A 103 1.28 15.41 -31.79
C LEU A 103 2.76 15.70 -31.51
N LYS A 104 3.28 16.84 -31.98
CA LYS A 104 4.69 17.23 -31.71
C LYS A 104 4.91 17.51 -30.23
N GLU A 105 3.99 18.16 -29.57
CA GLU A 105 4.04 18.43 -28.14
C GLU A 105 3.98 17.14 -27.33
N PHE A 106 3.08 16.23 -27.67
CA PHE A 106 2.99 14.90 -27.07
C PHE A 106 4.32 14.14 -27.20
N CYS A 107 4.87 14.05 -28.41
CA CYS A 107 6.14 13.39 -28.64
C CYS A 107 7.27 14.00 -27.78
N ALA A 108 7.32 15.33 -27.65
CA ALA A 108 8.30 16.00 -26.80
C ALA A 108 8.12 15.68 -25.31
N LYS A 109 6.89 15.70 -24.82
CA LYS A 109 6.55 15.37 -23.42
C LYS A 109 6.97 13.95 -23.03
N VAL A 110 6.65 12.97 -23.90
CA VAL A 110 6.94 11.56 -23.63
C VAL A 110 8.31 11.11 -24.15
N ARG A 111 9.09 12.03 -24.73
CA ARG A 111 10.42 11.78 -25.34
C ARG A 111 10.41 10.78 -26.48
N LEU A 112 9.29 10.65 -27.17
CA LEU A 112 9.21 9.85 -28.39
C LEU A 112 9.81 10.62 -29.56
N PRO A 113 10.54 9.95 -30.47
CA PRO A 113 10.96 10.58 -31.73
C PRO A 113 9.74 10.96 -32.57
N LEU A 114 9.87 11.96 -33.41
CA LEU A 114 8.80 12.33 -34.34
C LEU A 114 8.51 11.16 -35.30
N PRO A 115 7.25 10.81 -35.55
CA PRO A 115 6.84 9.70 -36.39
C PRO A 115 6.85 10.07 -37.90
N THR A 116 6.68 9.09 -38.75
CA THR A 116 6.22 9.30 -40.14
C THR A 116 4.77 9.79 -40.06
N ILE A 117 4.42 10.85 -40.77
CA ILE A 117 3.15 11.56 -40.68
C ILE A 117 2.45 11.54 -42.01
N VAL A 118 1.17 11.13 -42.01
CA VAL A 118 0.29 11.11 -43.17
C VAL A 118 -0.91 11.99 -42.90
N ASN A 119 -1.21 12.91 -43.81
CA ASN A 119 -2.50 13.60 -43.87
C ASN A 119 -3.55 12.59 -44.38
N SER A 120 -4.57 12.29 -43.57
CA SER A 120 -5.66 11.37 -43.95
C SER A 120 -6.84 12.02 -44.66
N GLY A 121 -6.66 13.29 -45.10
CA GLY A 121 -7.68 14.14 -45.69
C GLY A 121 -8.40 14.99 -44.62
N ARG A 122 -8.70 14.46 -43.45
CA ARG A 122 -9.41 15.17 -42.35
C ARG A 122 -8.72 15.02 -41.00
N GLY A 123 -7.69 14.23 -40.88
CA GLY A 123 -6.96 13.95 -39.68
C GLY A 123 -5.53 13.63 -40.01
N ILE A 124 -4.82 13.06 -39.05
CA ILE A 124 -3.41 12.74 -39.15
C ILE A 124 -3.22 11.29 -38.69
N HIS A 125 -2.50 10.50 -39.51
CA HIS A 125 -1.96 9.23 -39.05
C HIS A 125 -0.47 9.39 -38.76
N ALA A 126 -0.04 8.87 -37.63
CA ALA A 126 1.35 8.88 -37.20
C ALA A 126 1.87 7.44 -37.06
N TYR A 127 3.07 7.15 -37.61
CA TYR A 127 3.65 5.80 -37.62
C TYR A 127 5.08 5.83 -37.06
N TRP A 128 5.36 5.08 -36.02
CA TRP A 128 6.71 4.74 -35.57
C TRP A 128 7.09 3.40 -36.17
N ARG A 129 7.84 3.44 -37.27
CA ARG A 129 8.20 2.28 -38.07
C ARG A 129 9.37 1.52 -37.44
N LEU A 130 9.32 0.21 -37.42
CA LEU A 130 10.32 -0.66 -36.82
C LEU A 130 11.30 -1.19 -37.86
N THR A 131 12.57 -1.38 -37.49
CA THR A 131 13.60 -2.02 -38.32
C THR A 131 13.28 -3.53 -38.51
N THR A 132 12.65 -4.15 -37.51
CA THR A 132 12.30 -5.58 -37.51
C THR A 132 10.81 -5.76 -37.28
N VAL A 133 10.27 -6.88 -37.76
CA VAL A 133 8.89 -7.29 -37.46
C VAL A 133 8.80 -7.86 -36.06
N VAL A 134 7.66 -7.66 -35.43
CA VAL A 134 7.32 -8.22 -34.11
C VAL A 134 5.99 -8.95 -34.19
N ASP A 135 5.81 -9.92 -33.32
CA ASP A 135 4.51 -10.60 -33.16
C ASP A 135 3.54 -9.77 -32.31
N ARG A 136 2.29 -10.19 -32.29
CA ARG A 136 1.24 -9.53 -31.51
C ARG A 136 1.50 -9.53 -30.01
N LEU A 137 2.11 -10.59 -29.48
CA LEU A 137 2.36 -10.69 -28.03
C LEU A 137 3.43 -9.71 -27.59
N GLN A 138 4.43 -9.45 -28.44
CA GLN A 138 5.44 -8.42 -28.20
C GLN A 138 4.86 -7.02 -28.41
N TRP A 139 4.11 -6.81 -29.48
CA TRP A 139 3.59 -5.50 -29.87
C TRP A 139 2.50 -4.97 -28.94
N LYS A 140 1.53 -5.82 -28.56
CA LYS A 140 0.32 -5.41 -27.85
C LYS A 140 0.58 -4.70 -26.53
N PRO A 141 1.44 -5.20 -25.61
CA PRO A 141 1.69 -4.54 -24.34
C PRO A 141 2.30 -3.14 -24.47
N VAL A 142 3.12 -2.93 -25.52
CA VAL A 142 3.73 -1.61 -25.79
C VAL A 142 2.68 -0.67 -26.42
N ALA A 143 1.84 -1.17 -27.33
CA ALA A 143 0.76 -0.39 -27.93
C ALA A 143 -0.31 0.04 -26.89
N GLU A 144 -0.64 -0.83 -25.95
CA GLU A 144 -1.55 -0.47 -24.83
C GLU A 144 -0.90 0.59 -23.92
N ARG A 145 0.39 0.53 -23.71
CA ARG A 145 1.09 1.58 -22.96
C ARG A 145 1.13 2.91 -23.73
N LEU A 146 1.32 2.88 -25.05
CA LEU A 146 1.23 4.07 -25.91
C LEU A 146 -0.16 4.71 -25.82
N LYS A 147 -1.21 3.90 -25.85
CA LYS A 147 -2.59 4.35 -25.67
C LYS A 147 -2.77 5.02 -24.29
N ALA A 148 -2.28 4.41 -23.22
CA ALA A 148 -2.36 4.96 -21.88
C ALA A 148 -1.59 6.29 -21.77
N LEU A 149 -0.41 6.42 -22.42
CA LEU A 149 0.33 7.67 -22.48
C LEU A 149 -0.44 8.80 -23.17
N CYS A 150 -1.23 8.49 -24.22
CA CYS A 150 -2.10 9.49 -24.86
C CYS A 150 -3.13 10.01 -23.86
N GLU A 151 -3.75 9.13 -23.07
CA GLU A 151 -4.74 9.49 -22.05
C GLU A 151 -4.08 10.29 -20.90
N GLU A 152 -2.93 9.85 -20.39
CA GLU A 152 -2.18 10.49 -19.30
C GLU A 152 -1.71 11.92 -19.65
N HIS A 153 -1.43 12.18 -20.91
CA HIS A 153 -0.93 13.48 -21.39
C HIS A 153 -2.00 14.30 -22.12
N GLU A 154 -3.28 13.91 -22.00
CA GLU A 154 -4.42 14.61 -22.62
C GLU A 154 -4.26 14.80 -24.13
N PHE A 155 -3.61 13.84 -24.80
CA PHE A 155 -3.47 13.81 -26.25
C PHE A 155 -4.60 12.97 -26.85
N PHE A 156 -5.49 13.63 -27.58
CA PHE A 156 -6.72 13.02 -28.10
C PHE A 156 -6.49 12.26 -29.41
N ALA A 157 -5.98 11.04 -29.30
CA ALA A 157 -5.92 10.08 -30.41
C ALA A 157 -7.11 9.12 -30.34
N ASP A 158 -7.49 8.48 -31.44
CA ASP A 158 -8.54 7.45 -31.44
C ASP A 158 -8.09 6.24 -30.61
N PRO A 159 -8.63 6.02 -29.40
CA PRO A 159 -8.21 4.95 -28.51
C PRO A 159 -8.60 3.56 -29.04
N THR A 160 -9.50 3.50 -30.03
CA THR A 160 -9.95 2.24 -30.64
C THR A 160 -8.96 1.74 -31.70
N ARG A 161 -8.07 2.61 -32.17
CA ARG A 161 -7.08 2.31 -33.23
C ARG A 161 -5.69 2.04 -32.69
N THR A 162 -5.25 2.79 -31.70
CA THR A 162 -3.87 2.83 -31.21
C THR A 162 -3.33 1.47 -30.77
N ALA A 163 -4.13 0.65 -30.10
CA ALA A 163 -3.73 -0.67 -29.60
C ALA A 163 -4.50 -1.84 -30.24
N ASP A 164 -5.06 -1.65 -31.42
CA ASP A 164 -5.76 -2.68 -32.18
C ASP A 164 -4.97 -3.09 -33.43
N ASN A 165 -4.34 -4.25 -33.40
CA ASN A 165 -3.58 -4.80 -34.56
C ASN A 165 -4.47 -5.19 -35.77
N ALA A 166 -5.79 -5.13 -35.61
CA ALA A 166 -6.71 -5.24 -36.73
C ALA A 166 -7.20 -3.88 -37.26
N SER A 167 -6.56 -2.77 -36.82
CA SER A 167 -6.85 -1.42 -37.32
C SER A 167 -6.57 -1.25 -38.78
N ILE A 168 -7.37 -0.40 -39.40
CA ILE A 168 -7.17 0.04 -40.79
C ILE A 168 -6.94 1.53 -40.85
N LEU A 169 -6.00 1.97 -41.65
CA LEU A 169 -5.67 3.37 -41.88
C LEU A 169 -5.68 3.65 -43.39
N ARG A 170 -5.86 4.92 -43.77
CA ARG A 170 -5.97 5.30 -45.20
C ARG A 170 -4.65 5.12 -45.90
N VAL A 171 -4.73 4.66 -47.12
CA VAL A 171 -3.58 4.49 -48.02
C VAL A 171 -3.15 5.86 -48.56
N PRO A 172 -1.87 6.26 -48.43
CA PRO A 172 -1.36 7.48 -49.07
C PRO A 172 -1.50 7.44 -50.61
N GLU A 173 -1.54 8.62 -51.21
CA GLU A 173 -1.77 8.81 -52.66
C GLU A 173 -3.16 8.33 -53.12
N THR A 174 -4.11 8.23 -52.17
CA THR A 174 -5.52 7.98 -52.42
C THR A 174 -6.37 9.18 -51.98
N PHE A 175 -7.68 9.06 -52.03
CA PHE A 175 -8.59 10.13 -51.64
C PHE A 175 -9.51 9.73 -50.48
N ASN A 176 -9.81 10.68 -49.64
CA ASN A 176 -10.87 10.56 -48.63
C ASN A 176 -12.19 11.10 -49.19
N PHE A 177 -13.06 10.18 -49.64
CA PHE A 177 -14.35 10.49 -50.22
C PHE A 177 -15.50 10.58 -49.22
N LYS A 178 -15.25 10.95 -47.96
CA LYS A 178 -16.35 11.15 -47.01
C LYS A 178 -17.29 12.28 -47.40
N ASP A 179 -16.82 13.26 -48.18
CA ASP A 179 -17.60 14.33 -48.80
C ASP A 179 -17.57 14.23 -50.32
N GLU A 180 -18.44 14.99 -51.03
CA GLU A 180 -18.53 14.96 -52.48
C GLU A 180 -17.24 15.37 -53.23
N GLU A 181 -16.40 16.24 -52.57
CA GLU A 181 -15.04 16.55 -53.05
C GLU A 181 -14.03 15.67 -52.29
N GLY A 182 -13.42 14.68 -52.96
CA GLY A 182 -12.40 13.80 -52.41
C GLY A 182 -11.18 14.59 -51.91
N LEU A 183 -10.83 14.50 -50.63
CA LEU A 183 -9.64 15.11 -50.07
C LEU A 183 -8.41 14.20 -50.23
N PRO A 184 -7.23 14.72 -50.67
CA PRO A 184 -6.08 13.88 -50.89
C PRO A 184 -5.52 13.32 -49.57
N VAL A 185 -5.02 12.09 -49.59
CA VAL A 185 -4.27 11.44 -48.53
C VAL A 185 -2.79 11.49 -48.89
N GLU A 186 -2.00 12.27 -48.13
CA GLU A 186 -0.65 12.64 -48.48
C GLU A 186 0.35 12.38 -47.35
N ILE A 187 1.60 12.02 -47.72
CA ILE A 187 2.69 11.89 -46.76
C ILE A 187 3.25 13.26 -46.45
N LEU A 188 3.11 13.72 -45.20
CA LEU A 188 3.64 15.02 -44.76
C LEU A 188 5.09 14.97 -44.32
N ALA A 189 5.51 13.89 -43.67
CA ALA A 189 6.87 13.70 -43.20
C ALA A 189 7.22 12.22 -43.10
N VAL A 190 8.49 11.91 -43.35
CA VAL A 190 9.03 10.54 -43.22
C VAL A 190 10.10 10.56 -42.13
N ALA A 191 9.93 9.70 -41.11
CA ALA A 191 10.91 9.50 -40.05
C ALA A 191 11.76 8.24 -40.26
N PRO A 192 12.93 8.13 -39.64
CA PRO A 192 13.74 6.92 -39.68
C PRO A 192 12.99 5.71 -39.03
N GLU A 193 13.40 4.51 -39.43
CA GLU A 193 12.98 3.30 -38.69
C GLU A 193 13.68 3.22 -37.33
N LEU A 194 13.03 2.60 -36.36
CA LEU A 194 13.46 2.51 -34.98
C LEU A 194 13.63 1.05 -34.56
N GLU A 195 14.60 0.78 -33.73
CA GLU A 195 14.75 -0.51 -33.08
C GLU A 195 13.60 -0.73 -32.09
N TYR A 196 12.99 -1.94 -32.10
CA TYR A 196 11.87 -2.28 -31.22
C TYR A 196 12.20 -2.05 -29.73
N GLU A 197 13.38 -2.50 -29.28
CA GLU A 197 13.78 -2.30 -27.87
C GLU A 197 14.00 -0.82 -27.52
N ALA A 198 14.42 0.00 -28.48
CA ALA A 198 14.58 1.44 -28.27
C ALA A 198 13.22 2.13 -28.05
N ILE A 199 12.23 1.85 -28.91
CA ILE A 199 10.88 2.41 -28.75
C ILE A 199 10.17 1.86 -27.50
N LYS A 200 10.31 0.58 -27.22
CA LYS A 200 9.81 -0.08 -26.02
C LYS A 200 10.39 0.53 -24.75
N SER A 201 11.66 0.90 -24.73
CA SER A 201 12.29 1.55 -23.57
C SER A 201 11.73 2.95 -23.28
N VAL A 202 11.26 3.66 -24.31
CA VAL A 202 10.67 5.00 -24.18
C VAL A 202 9.19 4.92 -23.80
N ILE A 203 8.42 4.07 -24.47
CA ILE A 203 6.98 3.91 -24.24
C ILE A 203 6.73 3.15 -22.93
N GLY A 204 7.57 2.15 -22.61
CA GLY A 204 7.32 1.18 -21.55
C GLY A 204 6.41 0.04 -22.01
N VAL A 205 6.09 -0.84 -21.09
CA VAL A 205 5.21 -2.00 -21.32
C VAL A 205 4.07 -1.95 -20.32
N LEU A 206 2.84 -1.98 -20.79
CA LEU A 206 1.68 -2.22 -19.94
C LEU A 206 1.60 -3.74 -19.75
N ILE A 207 2.06 -4.23 -18.61
CA ILE A 207 1.89 -5.63 -18.22
C ILE A 207 0.46 -5.77 -17.72
N ALA A 208 -0.48 -5.89 -18.63
CA ALA A 208 -1.77 -6.47 -18.30
C ALA A 208 -1.64 -7.98 -18.52
N PRO A 209 -1.94 -8.83 -17.53
CA PRO A 209 -1.95 -10.26 -17.75
C PRO A 209 -2.97 -10.60 -18.84
N ASP A 210 -2.60 -11.37 -19.84
CA ASP A 210 -3.44 -11.79 -20.97
C ASP A 210 -4.69 -12.63 -20.56
N TRP A 211 -4.82 -12.94 -19.28
CA TRP A 211 -5.93 -13.73 -18.71
C TRP A 211 -6.94 -12.89 -17.90
N MET A 212 -6.80 -11.56 -17.81
CA MET A 212 -7.91 -10.77 -17.26
C MET A 212 -9.11 -10.91 -18.19
N PRO A 213 -10.21 -11.57 -17.74
CA PRO A 213 -11.45 -11.52 -18.47
C PRO A 213 -11.79 -10.05 -18.68
N LYS A 214 -12.20 -9.68 -19.91
CA LYS A 214 -12.69 -8.32 -20.19
C LYS A 214 -13.58 -7.91 -19.05
N LYS A 215 -13.30 -6.74 -18.43
CA LYS A 215 -14.12 -6.21 -17.32
C LYS A 215 -15.59 -6.38 -17.70
N LEU A 216 -16.24 -7.33 -17.05
CA LEU A 216 -17.69 -7.46 -17.10
C LEU A 216 -18.25 -6.11 -16.70
N ASP A 217 -19.25 -5.61 -17.44
CA ASP A 217 -19.89 -4.37 -17.05
C ASP A 217 -20.43 -4.46 -15.61
N GLU A 218 -20.62 -3.34 -14.95
CA GLU A 218 -21.00 -3.32 -13.52
C GLU A 218 -22.36 -4.01 -13.27
N VAL A 219 -23.23 -4.03 -14.27
CA VAL A 219 -24.54 -4.71 -14.21
C VAL A 219 -24.34 -6.24 -14.27
N THR A 220 -23.45 -6.72 -15.13
CA THR A 220 -23.10 -8.14 -15.23
C THR A 220 -22.34 -8.60 -13.99
N LYS A 221 -21.48 -7.74 -13.41
CA LYS A 221 -20.81 -8.02 -12.13
C LYS A 221 -21.80 -8.11 -10.97
N ALA A 222 -22.77 -7.21 -10.92
CA ALA A 222 -23.81 -7.20 -9.89
C ALA A 222 -24.77 -8.41 -10.05
N LEU A 223 -25.02 -8.85 -11.29
CA LEU A 223 -25.85 -10.01 -11.61
C LEU A 223 -25.16 -11.35 -11.29
N LEU A 224 -23.85 -11.43 -11.50
CA LEU A 224 -23.09 -12.66 -11.30
C LEU A 224 -22.54 -12.75 -9.88
N GLY A 225 -22.17 -11.61 -9.25
CA GLY A 225 -21.50 -11.58 -7.94
C GLY A 225 -20.34 -12.57 -7.88
N ASN A 226 -20.19 -13.28 -6.76
CA ASN A 226 -19.28 -14.43 -6.64
C ASN A 226 -19.92 -15.75 -7.14
N LYS A 227 -21.11 -15.69 -7.72
CA LYS A 227 -21.78 -16.86 -8.31
C LYS A 227 -21.30 -17.04 -9.73
N GLN A 228 -20.67 -18.17 -9.99
CA GLN A 228 -20.42 -18.64 -11.35
C GLN A 228 -21.53 -19.60 -11.75
N SER A 229 -21.92 -19.57 -13.00
CA SER A 229 -22.97 -20.44 -13.52
C SER A 229 -22.35 -21.52 -14.38
N ARG A 230 -22.78 -22.74 -14.18
CA ARG A 230 -22.43 -23.88 -15.00
C ARG A 230 -23.60 -24.22 -15.96
N PHE A 231 -23.33 -24.27 -17.26
CA PHE A 231 -24.34 -24.54 -18.28
C PHE A 231 -24.94 -25.92 -18.10
N LYS A 232 -24.11 -26.91 -17.75
CA LYS A 232 -24.61 -28.29 -17.47
C LYS A 232 -25.67 -28.29 -16.38
N THR A 233 -25.50 -27.50 -15.30
CA THR A 233 -26.48 -27.36 -14.22
C THR A 233 -27.76 -26.69 -14.68
N ILE A 234 -27.67 -25.66 -15.54
CA ILE A 234 -28.84 -25.06 -16.19
C ILE A 234 -29.60 -26.11 -17.01
N MET A 235 -28.88 -26.92 -17.80
CA MET A 235 -29.51 -27.91 -18.65
C MET A 235 -30.16 -29.07 -17.90
N ILE A 236 -29.55 -29.56 -16.83
CA ILE A 236 -30.16 -30.57 -15.95
C ILE A 236 -31.50 -30.06 -15.42
N LYS A 237 -31.55 -28.86 -14.85
CA LYS A 237 -32.79 -28.24 -14.35
C LYS A 237 -33.81 -28.01 -15.48
N THR A 238 -33.35 -27.65 -16.67
CA THR A 238 -34.18 -27.38 -17.84
C THR A 238 -34.85 -28.66 -18.36
N LEU A 239 -34.08 -29.73 -18.49
CA LEU A 239 -34.58 -31.04 -18.96
C LEU A 239 -35.50 -31.71 -17.90
N ASP A 240 -35.33 -31.35 -16.62
CA ASP A 240 -36.20 -31.82 -15.52
C ASP A 240 -37.50 -31.00 -15.38
N GLY A 241 -37.73 -30.06 -16.30
CA GLY A 241 -38.93 -29.20 -16.33
C GLY A 241 -38.91 -28.06 -15.28
N LYS A 242 -37.79 -27.91 -14.55
CA LYS A 242 -37.60 -26.88 -13.52
C LYS A 242 -36.71 -25.71 -14.00
N GLY A 243 -36.35 -25.69 -15.27
CA GLY A 243 -35.42 -24.71 -15.84
C GLY A 243 -36.08 -23.70 -16.78
N CYS A 244 -35.38 -23.34 -17.86
CA CYS A 244 -35.81 -22.34 -18.82
C CYS A 244 -36.33 -22.98 -20.10
N ALA A 245 -37.64 -22.90 -20.36
CA ALA A 245 -38.29 -23.45 -21.54
C ALA A 245 -37.71 -22.91 -22.87
N GLN A 246 -37.15 -21.71 -22.89
CA GLN A 246 -36.43 -21.15 -24.06
C GLN A 246 -35.15 -21.92 -24.35
N LEU A 247 -34.35 -22.23 -23.33
CA LEU A 247 -33.13 -23.03 -23.48
C LEU A 247 -33.44 -24.47 -23.84
N GLU A 248 -34.52 -25.04 -23.30
CA GLU A 248 -35.04 -26.35 -23.71
C GLU A 248 -35.36 -26.36 -25.21
N ASN A 249 -36.16 -25.38 -25.66
CA ASN A 249 -36.52 -25.26 -27.06
C ASN A 249 -35.27 -25.15 -27.97
N ILE A 250 -34.28 -24.38 -27.58
CA ILE A 250 -33.03 -24.23 -28.34
C ILE A 250 -32.26 -25.54 -28.44
N VAL A 251 -32.14 -26.29 -27.34
CA VAL A 251 -31.38 -27.54 -27.31
C VAL A 251 -32.10 -28.69 -28.02
N VAL A 252 -33.42 -28.77 -27.88
CA VAL A 252 -34.22 -29.85 -28.45
C VAL A 252 -34.46 -29.67 -29.97
N ASN A 253 -34.64 -28.41 -30.43
CA ASN A 253 -35.00 -28.09 -31.80
C ASN A 253 -33.88 -27.33 -32.54
N GLN A 254 -32.60 -27.70 -32.31
CA GLN A 254 -31.43 -27.00 -32.87
C GLN A 254 -31.46 -26.80 -34.39
N ASP A 255 -32.04 -27.76 -35.13
CA ASP A 255 -32.13 -27.75 -36.56
C ASP A 255 -33.12 -26.73 -37.18
N SER A 256 -34.04 -26.24 -36.36
CA SER A 256 -35.13 -25.35 -36.78
C SER A 256 -35.15 -24.01 -36.06
N ILE A 257 -34.22 -23.76 -35.12
CA ILE A 257 -34.13 -22.51 -34.36
C ILE A 257 -33.58 -21.38 -35.25
N GLU A 258 -34.22 -20.21 -35.19
CA GLU A 258 -33.77 -19.02 -35.87
C GLU A 258 -32.54 -18.39 -35.18
N GLU A 259 -31.69 -17.71 -35.95
CA GLU A 259 -30.41 -17.08 -35.49
C GLU A 259 -30.56 -16.21 -34.22
N PRO A 260 -31.57 -15.33 -34.12
CA PRO A 260 -31.68 -14.49 -32.89
C PRO A 260 -31.86 -15.29 -31.60
N LEU A 261 -32.63 -16.39 -31.65
CA LEU A 261 -32.88 -17.25 -30.49
C LEU A 261 -31.66 -18.13 -30.17
N TRP A 262 -31.01 -18.70 -31.22
CA TRP A 262 -29.74 -19.40 -31.05
C TRP A 262 -28.67 -18.51 -30.40
N ARG A 263 -28.52 -17.27 -30.91
CA ARG A 263 -27.58 -16.29 -30.33
C ARG A 263 -27.92 -15.95 -28.86
N ALA A 264 -29.19 -15.90 -28.50
CA ALA A 264 -29.60 -15.72 -27.13
C ALA A 264 -29.16 -16.89 -26.22
N GLY A 265 -29.33 -18.14 -26.69
CA GLY A 265 -28.79 -19.31 -25.99
C GLY A 265 -27.28 -19.32 -25.88
N LEU A 266 -26.57 -18.96 -26.95
CA LEU A 266 -25.12 -18.82 -26.95
C LEU A 266 -24.63 -17.79 -25.93
N SER A 267 -25.39 -16.73 -25.70
CA SER A 267 -25.00 -15.70 -24.70
C SER A 267 -24.98 -16.25 -23.27
N ILE A 268 -25.86 -17.19 -22.95
CA ILE A 268 -25.90 -17.88 -21.66
C ILE A 268 -24.75 -18.90 -21.58
N ALA A 269 -24.59 -19.75 -22.57
CA ALA A 269 -23.53 -20.76 -22.63
C ALA A 269 -22.12 -20.11 -22.54
N ALA A 270 -21.90 -19.03 -23.30
CA ALA A 270 -20.64 -18.30 -23.34
C ALA A 270 -20.24 -17.61 -22.00
N ALA A 271 -21.23 -17.36 -21.15
CA ALA A 271 -21.02 -16.73 -19.83
C ALA A 271 -20.90 -17.78 -18.70
N CYS A 272 -20.97 -19.08 -18.99
CA CYS A 272 -20.79 -20.16 -18.03
C CYS A 272 -19.34 -20.62 -17.88
N ILE A 273 -18.99 -21.25 -16.75
CA ILE A 273 -17.64 -21.77 -16.47
C ILE A 273 -17.23 -22.93 -17.37
N ASP A 274 -18.21 -23.71 -17.86
CA ASP A 274 -18.08 -24.81 -18.79
C ASP A 274 -18.34 -24.37 -20.27
N ARG A 275 -17.98 -23.10 -20.56
CA ARG A 275 -18.20 -22.39 -21.82
C ARG A 275 -17.80 -23.21 -23.05
N ASP A 276 -16.59 -23.75 -23.04
CA ASP A 276 -16.01 -24.37 -24.25
C ASP A 276 -16.79 -25.62 -24.72
N GLU A 277 -17.35 -26.38 -23.79
CA GLU A 277 -18.26 -27.47 -24.10
C GLU A 277 -19.68 -26.96 -24.39
N ALA A 278 -20.15 -26.00 -23.59
CA ALA A 278 -21.51 -25.50 -23.61
C ALA A 278 -21.91 -24.85 -24.93
N ILE A 279 -21.03 -23.99 -25.49
CA ILE A 279 -21.32 -23.31 -26.78
C ILE A 279 -21.45 -24.27 -27.96
N HIS A 280 -20.69 -25.36 -27.96
CA HIS A 280 -20.80 -26.39 -28.98
C HIS A 280 -22.01 -27.28 -28.77
N GLN A 281 -22.28 -27.66 -27.51
CA GLN A 281 -23.42 -28.50 -27.16
C GLN A 281 -24.76 -27.86 -27.58
N ILE A 282 -24.93 -26.53 -27.35
CA ILE A 282 -26.15 -25.81 -27.73
C ILE A 282 -26.28 -25.53 -29.24
N SER A 283 -25.21 -25.78 -30.00
CA SER A 283 -25.10 -25.34 -31.39
C SER A 283 -24.94 -26.46 -32.41
N MET A 284 -24.49 -27.68 -32.04
CA MET A 284 -24.01 -28.69 -32.97
C MET A 284 -25.06 -29.19 -33.97
N GLY A 285 -26.35 -29.07 -33.66
CA GLY A 285 -27.44 -29.38 -34.56
C GLY A 285 -27.93 -28.22 -35.44
N HIS A 286 -27.43 -27.00 -35.24
CA HIS A 286 -27.90 -25.84 -35.98
C HIS A 286 -27.34 -25.80 -37.41
N PRO A 287 -28.16 -25.45 -38.45
CA PRO A 287 -27.70 -25.43 -39.85
C PRO A 287 -26.46 -24.55 -40.11
N GLU A 288 -26.28 -23.48 -39.41
CA GLU A 288 -25.10 -22.60 -39.51
C GLU A 288 -23.96 -23.01 -38.58
N TYR A 289 -24.01 -24.17 -37.96
CA TYR A 289 -22.94 -24.60 -37.05
C TYR A 289 -21.62 -24.83 -37.77
N SER A 290 -20.60 -24.21 -37.29
CA SER A 290 -19.22 -24.65 -37.40
C SER A 290 -18.49 -24.18 -36.13
N ALA A 291 -17.43 -24.87 -35.73
CA ALA A 291 -16.67 -24.51 -34.52
C ALA A 291 -16.26 -23.03 -34.55
N GLN A 292 -15.73 -22.55 -35.68
CA GLN A 292 -15.33 -21.17 -35.88
C GLN A 292 -16.49 -20.17 -35.80
N THR A 293 -17.65 -20.51 -36.45
CA THR A 293 -18.81 -19.61 -36.43
C THR A 293 -19.40 -19.50 -35.03
N THR A 294 -19.47 -20.60 -34.30
CA THR A 294 -19.99 -20.68 -32.94
C THR A 294 -19.09 -19.89 -31.98
N GLU A 295 -17.78 -20.10 -32.04
CA GLU A 295 -16.80 -19.33 -31.26
C GLU A 295 -16.88 -17.83 -31.53
N ARG A 296 -16.94 -17.45 -32.82
CA ARG A 296 -17.06 -16.04 -33.21
C ARG A 296 -18.34 -15.40 -32.67
N LYS A 297 -19.48 -16.08 -32.81
CA LYS A 297 -20.78 -15.60 -32.30
C LYS A 297 -20.77 -15.51 -30.77
N ALA A 298 -20.27 -16.53 -30.06
CA ALA A 298 -20.13 -16.54 -28.61
C ALA A 298 -19.25 -15.40 -28.12
N ASN A 299 -18.11 -15.16 -28.76
CA ASN A 299 -17.19 -14.06 -28.43
C ASN A 299 -17.75 -12.66 -28.73
N SER A 300 -18.75 -12.57 -29.63
CA SER A 300 -19.39 -11.28 -29.93
C SER A 300 -20.48 -10.88 -28.93
N THR A 301 -20.87 -11.76 -28.02
CA THR A 301 -21.86 -11.46 -26.98
C THR A 301 -21.24 -10.59 -25.88
N LYS A 302 -21.96 -9.56 -25.45
CA LYS A 302 -21.50 -8.65 -24.40
C LYS A 302 -21.79 -9.15 -22.97
N GLY A 303 -22.43 -10.31 -22.85
CA GLY A 303 -22.84 -10.90 -21.58
C GLY A 303 -24.11 -11.74 -21.74
N PRO A 304 -24.58 -12.40 -20.67
CA PRO A 304 -25.78 -13.26 -20.73
C PRO A 304 -27.04 -12.41 -20.97
N TYR A 305 -27.85 -12.83 -21.93
CA TYR A 305 -29.11 -12.14 -22.22
C TYR A 305 -30.11 -12.27 -21.07
N THR A 306 -30.91 -11.23 -20.89
CA THR A 306 -31.94 -11.19 -19.83
C THR A 306 -33.19 -11.96 -20.26
N CYS A 307 -34.02 -12.37 -19.31
CA CYS A 307 -35.32 -12.98 -19.56
C CYS A 307 -36.21 -12.10 -20.46
N GLU A 308 -36.13 -10.76 -20.29
CA GLU A 308 -36.83 -9.79 -21.13
C GLU A 308 -36.38 -9.87 -22.59
N THR A 309 -35.10 -10.05 -22.86
CA THR A 309 -34.55 -10.23 -24.20
C THR A 309 -35.06 -11.52 -24.86
N PHE A 310 -35.02 -12.63 -24.10
CA PHE A 310 -35.62 -13.90 -24.57
C PHE A 310 -37.10 -13.76 -24.91
N GLN A 311 -37.87 -13.08 -24.06
CA GLN A 311 -39.29 -12.85 -24.27
C GLN A 311 -39.56 -11.96 -25.50
N LYS A 312 -38.72 -10.97 -25.80
CA LYS A 312 -38.84 -10.15 -27.02
C LYS A 312 -38.57 -10.96 -28.30
N ILE A 313 -37.66 -11.93 -28.27
CA ILE A 313 -37.30 -12.80 -29.39
C ILE A 313 -38.38 -13.88 -29.62
N ASN A 314 -38.81 -14.56 -28.53
CA ASN A 314 -39.83 -15.59 -28.57
C ASN A 314 -40.79 -15.49 -27.38
N GLN A 315 -41.89 -14.79 -27.56
CA GLN A 315 -42.85 -14.51 -26.50
C GLN A 315 -43.53 -15.77 -25.95
N SER A 316 -43.83 -16.74 -26.83
CA SER A 316 -44.56 -17.95 -26.45
C SER A 316 -43.80 -18.82 -25.44
N GLY A 317 -42.51 -18.92 -25.54
CA GLY A 317 -41.68 -19.74 -24.64
C GLY A 317 -41.51 -19.18 -23.21
N CYS A 318 -42.03 -17.96 -22.93
CA CYS A 318 -41.99 -17.34 -21.61
C CYS A 318 -43.37 -17.19 -20.93
N ASN A 319 -44.47 -17.62 -21.59
CA ASN A 319 -45.82 -17.39 -21.06
C ASN A 319 -46.10 -18.13 -19.76
N GLU A 320 -45.67 -19.39 -19.64
CA GLU A 320 -45.87 -20.25 -18.50
C GLU A 320 -44.58 -20.48 -17.67
N CYS A 321 -43.62 -19.60 -17.79
CA CYS A 321 -42.34 -19.77 -17.12
C CYS A 321 -42.47 -19.68 -15.59
N PRO A 322 -42.07 -20.72 -14.82
CA PRO A 322 -42.16 -20.74 -13.37
C PRO A 322 -41.23 -19.72 -12.69
N HIS A 323 -40.25 -19.20 -13.44
CA HIS A 323 -39.26 -18.22 -12.97
C HIS A 323 -39.58 -16.78 -13.35
N LYS A 324 -40.72 -16.51 -14.00
CA LYS A 324 -41.14 -15.19 -14.46
C LYS A 324 -41.18 -14.18 -13.29
N GLY A 325 -40.40 -13.14 -13.38
CA GLY A 325 -40.27 -12.12 -12.33
C GLY A 325 -39.43 -12.54 -11.10
N LYS A 326 -38.91 -13.76 -11.03
CA LYS A 326 -38.05 -14.24 -9.94
C LYS A 326 -36.58 -14.22 -10.29
N ILE A 327 -36.23 -14.32 -11.57
CA ILE A 327 -34.86 -14.22 -12.11
C ILE A 327 -34.82 -13.18 -13.21
N SER A 328 -33.67 -12.54 -13.41
CA SER A 328 -33.47 -11.56 -14.48
C SER A 328 -32.83 -12.17 -15.74
N SER A 329 -32.20 -13.34 -15.63
CA SER A 329 -31.58 -14.07 -16.74
C SER A 329 -31.55 -15.57 -16.45
N PRO A 330 -31.70 -16.43 -17.48
CA PRO A 330 -31.61 -17.90 -17.34
C PRO A 330 -30.29 -18.37 -16.73
N ILE A 331 -29.22 -17.60 -16.83
CA ILE A 331 -27.91 -17.94 -16.27
C ILE A 331 -27.96 -18.16 -14.74
N GLN A 332 -28.90 -17.50 -14.04
CA GLN A 332 -29.06 -17.65 -12.60
C GLN A 332 -29.50 -19.05 -12.17
N LEU A 333 -30.06 -19.83 -13.08
CA LEU A 333 -30.47 -21.25 -12.82
C LEU A 333 -29.27 -22.18 -12.67
N GLY A 334 -28.09 -21.78 -13.19
CA GLY A 334 -26.84 -22.54 -13.10
C GLY A 334 -25.89 -22.07 -12.03
N SER A 335 -26.36 -21.19 -11.13
CA SER A 335 -25.48 -20.58 -10.14
C SER A 335 -24.85 -21.62 -9.22
N GLU A 336 -23.54 -21.69 -9.26
CA GLU A 336 -22.69 -22.46 -8.36
C GLU A 336 -21.69 -21.48 -7.71
N ILE A 337 -21.41 -21.66 -6.42
CA ILE A 337 -20.38 -20.89 -5.74
C ILE A 337 -19.10 -21.72 -5.75
N VAL A 338 -18.10 -21.23 -6.47
CA VAL A 338 -16.81 -21.90 -6.60
C VAL A 338 -15.87 -21.40 -5.53
N ALA A 339 -15.20 -22.32 -4.82
CA ALA A 339 -14.16 -21.99 -3.87
C ALA A 339 -12.94 -21.39 -4.59
N ALA A 340 -12.18 -20.54 -3.89
CA ALA A 340 -10.91 -20.03 -4.40
C ALA A 340 -9.86 -21.16 -4.44
N GLU A 341 -9.10 -21.20 -5.52
CA GLU A 341 -7.93 -22.09 -5.66
C GLU A 341 -6.66 -21.42 -5.10
N GLU A 342 -6.64 -20.08 -5.10
CA GLU A 342 -5.50 -19.29 -4.62
C GLU A 342 -5.57 -19.05 -3.10
N SER A 343 -4.45 -19.28 -2.42
CA SER A 343 -4.28 -19.10 -0.98
C SER A 343 -3.55 -17.80 -0.61
N SER A 344 -3.29 -16.91 -1.57
CA SER A 344 -2.62 -15.63 -1.34
C SER A 344 -3.24 -14.49 -2.14
N ILE A 345 -3.09 -13.27 -1.63
CA ILE A 345 -3.44 -12.03 -2.34
C ILE A 345 -2.19 -11.19 -2.44
N VAL A 346 -1.96 -10.61 -3.61
CA VAL A 346 -0.88 -9.64 -3.85
C VAL A 346 -1.49 -8.25 -3.88
N GLU A 347 -1.07 -7.38 -2.97
CA GLU A 347 -1.43 -5.96 -3.00
C GLU A 347 -0.22 -5.12 -3.38
N THR A 348 -0.44 -4.15 -4.25
CA THR A 348 0.58 -3.17 -4.63
C THR A 348 0.28 -1.86 -3.92
N LYS A 349 1.21 -1.40 -3.09
CA LYS A 349 1.12 -0.11 -2.40
C LYS A 349 1.33 1.05 -3.37
N GLU A 350 0.94 2.25 -2.98
CA GLU A 350 1.11 3.47 -3.80
C GLU A 350 2.57 3.78 -4.16
N ASP A 351 3.53 3.29 -3.37
CA ASP A 351 4.97 3.39 -3.61
C ASP A 351 5.52 2.35 -4.60
N GLY A 352 4.67 1.43 -5.08
CA GLY A 352 5.02 0.36 -6.03
C GLY A 352 5.58 -0.91 -5.38
N GLU A 353 5.70 -0.97 -4.06
CA GLU A 353 6.03 -2.21 -3.36
C GLU A 353 4.85 -3.18 -3.37
N THR A 354 5.14 -4.45 -3.66
CA THR A 354 4.14 -5.53 -3.63
C THR A 354 4.25 -6.31 -2.33
N GLU A 355 3.15 -6.43 -1.62
CA GLU A 355 3.04 -7.25 -0.41
C GLU A 355 2.16 -8.46 -0.69
N VAL A 356 2.63 -9.65 -0.32
CA VAL A 356 1.90 -10.92 -0.49
C VAL A 356 1.29 -11.31 0.85
N PHE A 357 -0.02 -11.48 0.88
CA PHE A 357 -0.76 -11.90 2.06
C PHE A 357 -1.25 -13.32 1.89
N ASP A 358 -0.74 -14.24 2.71
CA ASP A 358 -1.25 -15.60 2.79
C ASP A 358 -2.62 -15.61 3.48
N ILE A 359 -3.60 -16.24 2.84
CA ILE A 359 -4.93 -16.44 3.36
C ILE A 359 -5.02 -17.85 3.94
N PRO A 360 -5.34 -18.01 5.22
CA PRO A 360 -5.47 -19.31 5.82
C PRO A 360 -6.68 -20.06 5.24
N GLU A 361 -6.59 -21.39 5.18
CA GLU A 361 -7.73 -22.24 4.86
C GLU A 361 -8.87 -22.01 5.88
N TYR A 362 -10.06 -21.68 5.38
CA TYR A 362 -11.21 -21.48 6.26
C TYR A 362 -11.72 -22.82 6.82
N PRO A 363 -12.07 -22.86 8.10
CA PRO A 363 -12.51 -24.11 8.72
C PRO A 363 -13.87 -24.56 8.18
N TYR A 364 -14.05 -25.86 7.93
CA TYR A 364 -15.35 -26.40 7.54
C TYR A 364 -16.46 -26.01 8.55
N PRO A 365 -17.65 -25.62 8.12
CA PRO A 365 -18.22 -25.64 6.75
C PRO A 365 -17.95 -24.35 5.93
N TYR A 366 -17.03 -23.50 6.37
CA TYR A 366 -16.73 -22.23 5.70
C TYR A 366 -15.69 -22.41 4.60
N PHE A 367 -15.73 -21.55 3.60
CA PHE A 367 -14.73 -21.50 2.53
C PHE A 367 -14.65 -20.11 1.94
N ARG A 368 -13.53 -19.81 1.28
CA ARG A 368 -13.31 -18.59 0.54
C ARG A 368 -13.91 -18.70 -0.85
N GLY A 369 -14.69 -17.70 -1.29
CA GLY A 369 -15.18 -17.64 -2.67
C GLY A 369 -14.06 -17.30 -3.67
N LYS A 370 -14.20 -17.68 -4.94
CA LYS A 370 -13.21 -17.45 -5.99
C LYS A 370 -12.76 -15.99 -6.12
N ASN A 371 -13.67 -15.05 -5.91
CA ASN A 371 -13.39 -13.62 -5.95
C ASN A 371 -13.22 -13.01 -4.54
N GLY A 372 -12.90 -13.83 -3.56
CA GLY A 372 -12.83 -13.45 -2.15
C GLY A 372 -14.15 -13.57 -1.41
N GLY A 373 -14.13 -13.20 -0.12
CA GLY A 373 -15.28 -13.24 0.77
C GLY A 373 -15.46 -14.57 1.51
N VAL A 374 -16.30 -14.54 2.53
CA VAL A 374 -16.58 -15.68 3.42
C VAL A 374 -17.93 -16.30 3.07
N TYR A 375 -17.92 -17.60 2.82
CA TYR A 375 -19.10 -18.40 2.49
C TYR A 375 -19.25 -19.57 3.45
N VAL A 376 -20.50 -20.04 3.63
CA VAL A 376 -20.82 -21.26 4.40
C VAL A 376 -21.58 -22.24 3.51
N LYS A 377 -21.17 -23.50 3.55
CA LYS A 377 -21.92 -24.61 2.91
C LYS A 377 -23.12 -24.93 3.76
N ILE A 378 -24.28 -25.03 3.12
CA ILE A 378 -25.54 -25.47 3.73
C ILE A 378 -26.08 -26.70 2.98
N GLN A 379 -26.66 -27.64 3.69
CA GLN A 379 -27.42 -28.75 3.09
C GLN A 379 -28.84 -28.27 2.82
N THR A 380 -29.34 -28.51 1.64
CA THR A 380 -30.72 -28.23 1.27
C THR A 380 -31.60 -29.51 1.47
N GLU A 381 -32.89 -29.31 1.68
CA GLU A 381 -33.85 -30.42 1.94
C GLU A 381 -33.94 -31.42 0.77
N GLU A 382 -33.37 -31.14 -0.39
CA GLU A 382 -33.39 -31.94 -1.60
C GLU A 382 -32.04 -32.64 -1.90
N ASP A 383 -31.25 -33.01 -0.90
CA ASP A 383 -29.92 -33.68 -1.02
C ASP A 383 -28.86 -32.89 -1.82
N GLY A 384 -29.00 -31.58 -1.93
CA GLY A 384 -28.02 -30.69 -2.58
C GLY A 384 -27.20 -29.88 -1.58
N GLU A 385 -25.91 -29.68 -1.88
CA GLU A 385 -25.10 -28.64 -1.18
C GLU A 385 -25.38 -27.28 -1.84
N ASP A 386 -25.73 -26.27 -1.05
CA ASP A 386 -25.80 -24.87 -1.47
C ASP A 386 -24.79 -24.06 -0.62
N ALA A 387 -24.54 -22.82 -0.98
CA ALA A 387 -23.63 -21.97 -0.23
C ALA A 387 -24.23 -20.57 -0.06
N VAL A 388 -24.02 -20.01 1.12
CA VAL A 388 -24.50 -18.68 1.48
C VAL A 388 -23.31 -17.77 1.74
N ASN A 389 -23.34 -16.55 1.15
CA ASN A 389 -22.36 -15.52 1.47
C ASN A 389 -22.62 -14.97 2.87
N ILE A 390 -21.59 -15.03 3.73
CA ILE A 390 -21.60 -14.44 5.06
C ILE A 390 -21.06 -13.02 5.04
N TYR A 391 -19.95 -12.81 4.34
CA TYR A 391 -19.34 -11.51 4.16
C TYR A 391 -18.68 -11.40 2.80
N GLU A 392 -18.83 -10.26 2.14
CA GLU A 392 -18.46 -10.09 0.72
C GLU A 392 -16.95 -9.92 0.47
N HIS A 393 -16.18 -9.53 1.51
CA HIS A 393 -14.73 -9.33 1.40
C HIS A 393 -13.96 -10.39 2.18
N ASP A 394 -12.67 -10.53 1.88
CA ASP A 394 -11.80 -11.42 2.65
C ASP A 394 -11.63 -10.90 4.07
N PHE A 395 -12.01 -11.74 5.02
CA PHE A 395 -11.98 -11.47 6.45
C PHE A 395 -11.64 -12.74 7.21
N TYR A 396 -10.52 -12.76 7.91
CA TYR A 396 -10.04 -13.95 8.59
C TYR A 396 -9.17 -13.63 9.81
N ILE A 397 -8.96 -14.65 10.66
CA ILE A 397 -8.07 -14.57 11.81
C ILE A 397 -6.67 -15.04 11.36
N VAL A 398 -5.66 -14.20 11.58
CA VAL A 398 -4.26 -14.48 11.24
C VAL A 398 -3.60 -15.31 12.33
N LYS A 399 -3.81 -14.93 13.60
CA LYS A 399 -3.19 -15.59 14.75
C LYS A 399 -3.91 -15.32 16.06
N ARG A 400 -3.57 -16.13 17.07
CA ARG A 400 -4.04 -15.99 18.44
C ARG A 400 -3.02 -15.23 19.27
N LEU A 401 -3.47 -14.29 20.08
CA LEU A 401 -2.65 -13.41 20.88
C LEU A 401 -3.10 -13.50 22.35
N TYR A 402 -2.19 -13.21 23.27
CA TYR A 402 -2.49 -13.03 24.67
C TYR A 402 -2.19 -11.59 25.09
N ASP A 403 -3.24 -10.82 25.37
CA ASP A 403 -3.09 -9.51 26.00
C ASP A 403 -3.05 -9.70 27.53
N PRO A 404 -1.96 -9.34 28.21
CA PRO A 404 -1.86 -9.49 29.66
C PRO A 404 -2.92 -8.73 30.45
N ALA A 405 -3.58 -7.73 29.87
CA ALA A 405 -4.65 -6.96 30.49
C ALA A 405 -6.06 -7.53 30.22
N LYS A 406 -6.29 -8.18 29.07
CA LYS A 406 -7.62 -8.65 28.63
C LYS A 406 -7.73 -10.16 28.41
N GLY A 407 -6.60 -10.87 28.45
CA GLY A 407 -6.58 -12.30 28.14
C GLY A 407 -6.45 -12.60 26.67
N GLU A 408 -6.98 -13.76 26.21
CA GLU A 408 -6.88 -14.17 24.80
C GLU A 408 -7.52 -13.14 23.86
N SER A 409 -6.81 -12.82 22.80
CA SER A 409 -7.20 -11.90 21.74
C SER A 409 -6.92 -12.54 20.39
N LEU A 410 -7.63 -12.11 19.35
CA LEU A 410 -7.52 -12.61 18.00
C LEU A 410 -7.06 -11.47 17.09
N LEU A 411 -6.04 -11.72 16.26
CA LEU A 411 -5.60 -10.79 15.22
C LEU A 411 -6.40 -11.07 13.96
N PHE A 412 -7.14 -10.08 13.51
CA PHE A 412 -7.94 -10.12 12.29
C PHE A 412 -7.24 -9.41 11.15
N ARG A 413 -7.48 -9.90 9.94
CA ARG A 413 -7.12 -9.22 8.70
C ARG A 413 -8.37 -9.07 7.84
N LEU A 414 -8.57 -7.86 7.31
CA LEU A 414 -9.69 -7.47 6.49
C LEU A 414 -9.17 -6.82 5.21
N HIS A 415 -9.60 -7.31 4.06
CA HIS A 415 -9.26 -6.74 2.76
C HIS A 415 -10.45 -5.94 2.24
N LEU A 416 -10.28 -4.64 2.05
CA LEU A 416 -11.30 -3.75 1.49
C LEU A 416 -10.87 -3.26 0.10
N PRO A 417 -11.77 -3.19 -0.89
CA PRO A 417 -11.40 -2.97 -2.29
C PRO A 417 -10.64 -1.67 -2.61
N ARG A 418 -10.79 -0.65 -1.75
CA ARG A 418 -10.14 0.67 -1.93
C ARG A 418 -9.27 1.08 -0.76
N ASP A 419 -9.51 0.51 0.41
CA ASP A 419 -8.80 0.87 1.64
C ASP A 419 -7.62 -0.07 1.92
N GLY A 420 -7.41 -1.08 1.06
CA GLY A 420 -6.35 -2.07 1.21
C GLY A 420 -6.57 -3.02 2.39
N VAL A 421 -5.47 -3.52 2.95
CA VAL A 421 -5.48 -4.47 4.06
C VAL A 421 -5.48 -3.73 5.39
N LYS A 422 -6.41 -4.10 6.27
CA LYS A 422 -6.47 -3.63 7.65
C LYS A 422 -6.20 -4.78 8.61
N GLU A 423 -5.29 -4.58 9.55
CA GLU A 423 -5.05 -5.51 10.66
C GLU A 423 -5.49 -4.90 11.99
N PHE A 424 -6.17 -5.68 12.81
CA PHE A 424 -6.60 -5.24 14.14
C PHE A 424 -6.79 -6.42 15.09
N ALA A 425 -6.54 -6.18 16.38
CA ALA A 425 -6.74 -7.17 17.42
C ALA A 425 -8.04 -6.94 18.19
N MET A 426 -8.74 -8.03 18.53
CA MET A 426 -9.96 -7.99 19.32
C MET A 426 -9.91 -9.06 20.42
N ALA A 427 -10.31 -8.70 21.65
CA ALA A 427 -10.38 -9.65 22.75
C ALA A 427 -11.39 -10.76 22.46
N ALA A 428 -11.08 -11.99 22.84
CA ALA A 428 -11.99 -13.14 22.69
C ALA A 428 -13.32 -12.89 23.43
N THR A 429 -13.31 -12.17 24.54
CA THR A 429 -14.51 -11.75 25.27
C THR A 429 -15.42 -10.84 24.44
N ASP A 430 -14.86 -9.94 23.63
CA ASP A 430 -15.63 -9.05 22.74
C ASP A 430 -16.28 -9.86 21.60
N VAL A 431 -15.57 -10.88 21.08
CA VAL A 431 -16.09 -11.81 20.04
C VAL A 431 -17.29 -12.61 20.53
N MET A 432 -17.33 -12.97 21.82
CA MET A 432 -18.43 -13.74 22.41
C MET A 432 -19.69 -12.91 22.67
N SER A 433 -19.66 -11.60 22.47
CA SER A 433 -20.81 -10.70 22.60
C SER A 433 -21.17 -10.11 21.24
N LEU A 434 -22.36 -10.41 20.73
CA LEU A 434 -22.81 -9.94 19.41
C LEU A 434 -22.78 -8.40 19.29
N GLU A 435 -23.16 -7.69 20.34
CA GLU A 435 -23.20 -6.22 20.35
C GLU A 435 -21.77 -5.62 20.34
N LEU A 436 -20.86 -6.21 21.13
CA LEU A 436 -19.47 -5.76 21.14
C LEU A 436 -18.77 -6.09 19.81
N LEU A 437 -18.97 -7.31 19.30
CA LEU A 437 -18.44 -7.74 18.00
C LEU A 437 -18.90 -6.79 16.88
N LYS A 438 -20.22 -6.52 16.81
CA LYS A 438 -20.79 -5.61 15.82
C LYS A 438 -20.20 -4.20 15.92
N GLY A 439 -20.06 -3.67 17.13
CA GLY A 439 -19.46 -2.34 17.35
C GLY A 439 -18.00 -2.29 16.93
N ARG A 440 -17.22 -3.29 17.29
CA ARG A 440 -15.78 -3.38 16.94
C ARG A 440 -15.57 -3.58 15.44
N LEU A 441 -16.28 -4.53 14.84
CA LEU A 441 -16.19 -4.79 13.39
C LEU A 441 -16.66 -3.58 12.58
N GLY A 442 -17.73 -2.90 13.01
CA GLY A 442 -18.22 -1.68 12.38
C GLY A 442 -17.20 -0.54 12.42
N PHE A 443 -16.43 -0.40 13.49
CA PHE A 443 -15.32 0.57 13.57
C PHE A 443 -14.26 0.34 12.49
N HIS A 444 -14.00 -0.93 12.14
CA HIS A 444 -13.01 -1.29 11.10
C HIS A 444 -13.61 -1.37 9.68
N GLY A 445 -14.91 -1.10 9.52
CA GLY A 445 -15.57 -1.07 8.21
C GLY A 445 -16.31 -2.35 7.82
N VAL A 446 -16.41 -3.35 8.71
CA VAL A 446 -17.23 -4.53 8.46
C VAL A 446 -18.69 -4.20 8.77
N LEU A 447 -19.48 -4.02 7.71
CA LEU A 447 -20.88 -3.61 7.79
C LEU A 447 -21.81 -4.82 7.56
N GLY A 448 -22.90 -4.92 8.31
CA GLY A 448 -23.87 -5.97 8.11
C GLY A 448 -25.09 -5.88 9.04
N GLY A 449 -26.20 -6.46 8.61
CA GLY A 449 -27.40 -6.60 9.41
C GLY A 449 -27.23 -7.60 10.57
N LYS A 450 -28.20 -7.65 11.51
CA LYS A 450 -28.12 -8.51 12.70
C LYS A 450 -27.87 -9.99 12.35
N LYS A 451 -28.66 -10.56 11.44
CA LYS A 451 -28.51 -11.97 11.00
C LYS A 451 -27.17 -12.27 10.36
N GLN A 452 -26.65 -11.31 9.60
CA GLN A 452 -25.33 -11.44 8.97
C GLN A 452 -24.21 -11.41 10.03
N MET A 453 -24.32 -10.53 11.02
CA MET A 453 -23.35 -10.47 12.12
C MET A 453 -23.39 -11.71 13.00
N GLU A 454 -24.54 -12.34 13.19
CA GLU A 454 -24.67 -13.65 13.86
C GLU A 454 -23.91 -14.74 13.09
N ALA A 455 -24.00 -14.74 11.75
CA ALA A 455 -23.26 -15.67 10.90
C ALA A 455 -21.75 -15.38 10.90
N VAL A 456 -21.33 -14.12 10.86
CA VAL A 456 -19.94 -13.70 11.03
C VAL A 456 -19.39 -14.13 12.38
N MET A 457 -20.15 -13.97 13.45
CA MET A 457 -19.77 -14.41 14.80
C MET A 457 -19.53 -15.92 14.85
N ALA A 458 -20.41 -16.72 14.26
CA ALA A 458 -20.29 -18.18 14.20
C ALA A 458 -19.03 -18.59 13.41
N TYR A 459 -18.74 -17.93 12.29
CA TYR A 459 -17.50 -18.11 11.50
C TYR A 459 -16.26 -17.80 12.33
N VAL A 460 -16.23 -16.63 12.99
CA VAL A 460 -15.10 -16.20 13.83
C VAL A 460 -14.84 -17.18 14.96
N ILE A 461 -15.88 -17.62 15.67
CA ILE A 461 -15.75 -18.60 16.76
C ILE A 461 -15.21 -19.94 16.24
N THR A 462 -15.70 -20.42 15.10
CA THR A 462 -15.23 -21.67 14.48
C THR A 462 -13.76 -21.55 14.05
N SER A 463 -13.39 -20.43 13.46
CA SER A 463 -12.00 -20.12 13.05
C SER A 463 -11.07 -20.05 14.27
N ALA A 464 -11.48 -19.38 15.35
CA ALA A 464 -10.72 -19.29 16.59
C ALA A 464 -10.48 -20.68 17.21
N LYS A 465 -11.52 -21.54 17.28
CA LYS A 465 -11.40 -22.91 17.76
C LYS A 465 -10.44 -23.74 16.90
N ASN A 466 -10.51 -23.62 15.57
CA ASN A 466 -9.59 -24.29 14.67
C ASN A 466 -8.14 -23.87 14.92
N LEU A 467 -7.90 -22.57 15.14
CA LEU A 467 -6.55 -22.06 15.46
C LEU A 467 -6.06 -22.52 16.83
N GLN A 468 -6.93 -22.78 17.81
CA GLN A 468 -6.55 -23.35 19.09
C GLN A 468 -5.90 -24.74 18.97
N HIS A 469 -6.23 -25.49 17.92
CA HIS A 469 -5.62 -26.76 17.61
C HIS A 469 -4.34 -26.67 16.75
N LYS A 470 -4.15 -25.56 16.01
CA LYS A 470 -3.08 -25.45 15.01
C LYS A 470 -1.94 -24.52 15.41
N MET A 471 -2.18 -23.57 16.33
CA MET A 471 -1.21 -22.50 16.62
C MET A 471 -1.05 -22.29 18.13
N GLU A 472 0.19 -22.01 18.54
CA GLU A 472 0.46 -21.54 19.89
C GLU A 472 0.01 -20.09 20.08
N LEU A 473 -0.12 -19.70 21.34
CA LEU A 473 -0.55 -18.36 21.75
C LEU A 473 0.66 -17.41 21.75
N GLU A 474 0.61 -16.33 20.96
CA GLU A 474 1.63 -15.28 20.98
C GLU A 474 1.27 -14.19 21.99
N ILE A 475 2.25 -13.70 22.74
CA ILE A 475 2.03 -12.64 23.74
C ILE A 475 2.09 -11.28 23.05
N MET A 476 1.04 -10.45 23.22
CA MET A 476 1.02 -9.05 22.77
C MET A 476 2.05 -8.22 23.54
N ARG A 477 2.68 -7.30 22.83
CA ARG A 477 3.73 -6.46 23.43
C ARG A 477 3.13 -5.36 24.30
N ASN A 478 3.48 -5.37 25.57
CA ASN A 478 3.06 -4.36 26.55
C ASN A 478 4.01 -3.18 26.64
N GLN A 479 5.16 -3.31 26.03
CA GLN A 479 6.27 -2.36 26.12
C GLN A 479 6.94 -2.25 24.75
N PHE A 480 7.42 -1.06 24.46
CA PHE A 480 8.32 -0.80 23.33
C PHE A 480 9.77 -1.12 23.70
N GLY A 481 10.70 -0.94 22.75
CA GLY A 481 12.12 -1.24 22.97
C GLY A 481 12.44 -2.73 22.92
N TRP A 482 13.44 -3.16 23.66
CA TRP A 482 13.97 -4.50 23.65
C TRP A 482 12.95 -5.56 24.10
N ALA A 483 12.86 -6.64 23.34
CA ALA A 483 11.99 -7.79 23.59
C ALA A 483 12.74 -9.11 23.34
N ASP A 484 12.16 -10.24 23.80
CA ASP A 484 12.59 -11.60 23.55
C ASP A 484 14.10 -11.82 23.81
N LYS A 485 14.56 -11.44 24.99
CA LYS A 485 15.98 -11.52 25.40
C LYS A 485 16.92 -10.71 24.49
N ASP A 486 16.44 -9.55 24.07
CA ASP A 486 17.17 -8.59 23.24
C ASP A 486 17.43 -9.04 21.78
N THR A 487 16.68 -10.01 21.29
CA THR A 487 16.71 -10.45 19.88
C THR A 487 15.76 -9.68 19.00
N LYS A 488 14.87 -8.85 19.59
CA LYS A 488 13.88 -8.06 18.90
C LYS A 488 13.75 -6.67 19.50
N PHE A 489 13.31 -5.72 18.67
CA PHE A 489 13.04 -4.35 19.11
C PHE A 489 11.64 -3.91 18.62
N ILE A 490 10.83 -3.35 19.52
CA ILE A 490 9.44 -2.97 19.25
C ILE A 490 9.32 -1.45 19.15
N ILE A 491 8.76 -0.96 18.02
CA ILE A 491 8.46 0.46 17.81
C ILE A 491 7.04 0.56 17.26
N GLY A 492 6.11 1.12 18.03
CA GLY A 492 4.70 1.20 17.63
C GLY A 492 4.13 -0.18 17.31
N GLU A 493 3.74 -0.38 16.07
CA GLU A 493 3.21 -1.64 15.54
C GLU A 493 4.26 -2.49 14.82
N GLN A 494 5.55 -2.12 14.92
CA GLN A 494 6.63 -2.83 14.25
C GLN A 494 7.44 -3.67 15.23
N GLU A 495 7.64 -4.93 14.92
CA GLU A 495 8.59 -5.83 15.56
C GLU A 495 9.80 -6.02 14.63
N ILE A 496 10.94 -5.46 15.02
CA ILE A 496 12.18 -5.49 14.27
C ILE A 496 13.03 -6.64 14.79
N SER A 497 13.39 -7.57 13.92
CA SER A 497 14.34 -8.66 14.16
C SER A 497 15.52 -8.55 13.18
N ALA A 498 16.55 -9.39 13.34
CA ALA A 498 17.72 -9.37 12.44
C ALA A 498 17.35 -9.60 10.97
N ASP A 499 16.32 -10.41 10.72
CA ASP A 499 15.97 -10.87 9.36
C ASP A 499 14.81 -10.09 8.74
N LYS A 500 13.93 -9.47 9.54
CA LYS A 500 12.71 -8.85 9.05
C LYS A 500 12.10 -7.83 10.02
N VAL A 501 11.28 -6.95 9.46
CA VAL A 501 10.30 -6.15 10.19
C VAL A 501 8.93 -6.80 10.04
N ALA A 502 8.28 -7.11 11.15
CA ALA A 502 6.97 -7.76 11.18
C ALA A 502 5.95 -6.87 11.92
N TYR A 503 4.68 -7.09 11.64
CA TYR A 503 3.61 -6.44 12.39
C TYR A 503 3.55 -6.96 13.82
N SER A 504 3.49 -6.03 14.79
CA SER A 504 3.32 -6.33 16.20
C SER A 504 2.06 -5.63 16.71
N PRO A 505 0.96 -6.37 16.92
CA PRO A 505 -0.28 -5.75 17.34
C PRO A 505 -0.10 -5.08 18.71
N PRO A 506 -0.53 -3.81 18.87
CA PRO A 506 -0.45 -3.11 20.13
C PRO A 506 -1.39 -3.77 21.16
N SER A 507 -0.92 -3.90 22.40
CA SER A 507 -1.76 -4.30 23.53
C SER A 507 -2.65 -3.13 23.97
N THR A 508 -3.55 -3.39 24.89
CA THR A 508 -4.36 -2.33 25.54
C THR A 508 -3.48 -1.25 26.21
N VAL A 509 -2.25 -1.62 26.61
CA VAL A 509 -1.33 -0.73 27.31
C VAL A 509 -0.56 0.17 26.32
N THR A 510 -0.17 -0.36 25.18
CA THR A 510 0.64 0.34 24.17
C THR A 510 -0.19 1.04 23.09
N GLY A 511 -1.47 0.68 22.94
CA GLY A 511 -2.33 1.11 21.83
C GLY A 511 -2.46 2.62 21.69
N SER A 512 -2.57 3.36 22.79
CA SER A 512 -2.70 4.82 22.76
C SER A 512 -1.44 5.56 22.28
N LEU A 513 -0.30 4.87 22.22
CA LEU A 513 0.98 5.45 21.78
C LEU A 513 1.47 4.91 20.45
N SER A 514 0.97 3.77 20.02
CA SER A 514 1.46 3.09 18.80
C SER A 514 1.34 3.95 17.55
N ASP A 515 0.24 4.68 17.41
CA ASP A 515 0.03 5.57 16.26
C ASP A 515 1.03 6.73 16.21
N HIS A 516 1.49 7.19 17.37
CA HIS A 516 2.48 8.27 17.46
C HIS A 516 3.93 7.81 17.21
N LEU A 517 4.17 6.52 17.10
CA LEU A 517 5.47 5.91 16.81
C LEU A 517 5.62 5.46 15.35
N LYS A 518 4.67 5.82 14.48
CA LYS A 518 4.74 5.50 13.03
C LYS A 518 5.67 6.49 12.32
N PRO A 519 6.62 6.01 11.51
CA PRO A 519 7.41 6.88 10.65
C PRO A 519 6.52 7.72 9.72
N THR A 520 6.81 9.00 9.62
CA THR A 520 6.01 9.94 8.82
C THR A 520 6.93 10.90 8.06
N GLY A 521 6.56 11.25 6.82
CA GLY A 521 7.23 12.23 5.99
C GLY A 521 8.56 11.74 5.39
N ASP A 522 9.46 12.67 5.11
CA ASP A 522 10.72 12.44 4.40
C ASP A 522 11.90 12.36 5.39
N PHE A 523 12.70 11.28 5.29
CA PHE A 523 13.85 11.06 6.16
C PHE A 523 15.00 12.04 5.90
N ASP A 524 15.23 12.43 4.65
CA ASP A 524 16.28 13.38 4.32
C ASP A 524 15.91 14.81 4.76
N ALA A 525 14.62 15.16 4.75
CA ALA A 525 14.14 16.41 5.34
C ALA A 525 14.38 16.43 6.84
N TRP A 526 14.12 15.31 7.54
CA TRP A 526 14.45 15.16 8.96
C TRP A 526 15.96 15.32 9.22
N LYS A 527 16.83 14.65 8.47
CA LYS A 527 18.29 14.76 8.58
C LYS A 527 18.78 16.21 8.44
N LYS A 528 18.23 16.94 7.46
CA LYS A 528 18.54 18.37 7.27
C LYS A 528 18.12 19.21 8.47
N THR A 529 17.00 18.90 9.09
CA THR A 529 16.47 19.62 10.24
C THR A 529 17.34 19.39 11.47
N VAL A 530 17.69 18.15 11.79
CA VAL A 530 18.50 17.83 12.99
C VAL A 530 19.94 18.34 12.87
N LYS A 531 20.46 18.47 11.64
CA LYS A 531 21.82 18.94 11.39
C LYS A 531 22.11 20.34 11.96
N VAL A 532 21.10 21.15 12.27
CA VAL A 532 21.27 22.45 12.91
C VAL A 532 22.04 22.35 14.23
N TYR A 533 21.89 21.23 14.95
CA TYR A 533 22.61 21.01 16.21
C TYR A 533 24.07 20.61 16.04
N ASP A 534 24.54 20.39 14.82
CA ASP A 534 25.99 20.23 14.53
C ASP A 534 26.75 21.56 14.41
N THR A 535 26.12 22.68 14.66
CA THR A 535 26.76 24.01 14.66
C THR A 535 27.54 24.24 15.99
N PRO A 536 28.77 24.82 15.94
CA PRO A 536 29.50 25.21 17.16
C PRO A 536 28.66 26.09 18.10
N GLY A 537 28.64 25.74 19.37
CA GLY A 537 27.82 26.39 20.40
C GLY A 537 26.52 25.63 20.69
N PHE A 538 26.14 24.64 19.87
CA PHE A 538 24.99 23.77 20.12
C PHE A 538 25.38 22.43 20.77
N GLU A 539 26.60 22.27 21.29
CA GLU A 539 27.04 21.03 21.93
C GLU A 539 26.10 20.57 23.07
N PRO A 540 25.60 21.48 23.96
CA PRO A 540 24.60 21.10 24.99
C PRO A 540 23.29 20.60 24.38
N HIS A 541 22.81 21.21 23.27
CA HIS A 541 21.60 20.81 22.54
C HIS A 541 21.80 19.44 21.89
N ALA A 542 22.93 19.26 21.19
CA ALA A 542 23.27 18.00 20.54
C ALA A 542 23.37 16.85 21.54
N PHE A 543 24.01 17.07 22.70
CA PHE A 543 24.11 16.05 23.74
C PHE A 543 22.74 15.64 24.29
N GLY A 544 21.84 16.61 24.53
CA GLY A 544 20.44 16.31 24.90
C GLY A 544 19.70 15.51 23.85
N PHE A 545 19.86 15.85 22.56
CA PHE A 545 19.31 15.11 21.43
C PHE A 545 19.85 13.67 21.35
N PHE A 546 21.15 13.46 21.66
CA PHE A 546 21.76 12.11 21.63
C PHE A 546 21.14 11.13 22.62
N THR A 547 20.38 11.62 23.61
CA THR A 547 19.58 10.77 24.50
C THR A 547 18.64 9.84 23.75
N ALA A 548 18.17 10.23 22.55
CA ALA A 548 17.37 9.38 21.69
C ALA A 548 18.08 8.07 21.32
N PHE A 549 19.37 8.16 21.04
CA PHE A 549 20.20 7.00 20.65
C PHE A 549 20.83 6.31 21.87
N GLY A 550 21.04 7.05 22.97
CA GLY A 550 21.65 6.51 24.18
C GLY A 550 20.68 5.67 25.03
N ALA A 551 19.41 6.05 25.10
CA ALA A 551 18.44 5.39 25.98
C ALA A 551 18.31 3.86 25.73
N PRO A 552 18.25 3.34 24.51
CA PRO A 552 18.19 1.90 24.23
C PRO A 552 19.42 1.10 24.72
N LEU A 553 20.56 1.74 24.89
CA LEU A 553 21.81 1.12 25.27
C LEU A 553 21.99 1.01 26.79
N LEU A 554 21.28 1.84 27.58
CA LEU A 554 21.48 1.94 29.03
C LEU A 554 21.26 0.61 29.77
N LYS A 555 20.33 -0.20 29.32
CA LYS A 555 20.02 -1.52 29.86
C LYS A 555 21.26 -2.42 29.94
N HIS A 556 22.12 -2.36 28.94
CA HIS A 556 23.27 -3.25 28.78
C HIS A 556 24.46 -2.88 29.68
N LEU A 557 24.43 -1.70 30.29
CA LEU A 557 25.34 -1.32 31.38
C LEU A 557 24.81 -1.68 32.78
N ASN A 558 23.70 -2.46 32.85
CA ASN A 558 23.02 -2.82 34.10
C ASN A 558 22.42 -1.64 34.87
N PHE A 559 22.17 -0.49 34.24
CA PHE A 559 21.43 0.60 34.80
C PHE A 559 19.95 0.53 34.44
N LYS A 560 19.08 1.00 35.34
CA LYS A 560 17.63 0.98 35.13
C LYS A 560 17.08 2.32 34.69
N GLY A 561 17.81 3.40 34.94
CA GLY A 561 17.45 4.73 34.49
C GLY A 561 18.22 5.84 35.19
N GLY A 562 18.10 7.02 34.62
CA GLY A 562 18.60 8.25 35.17
C GLY A 562 17.92 9.45 34.52
N ILE A 563 18.17 10.64 35.00
CA ILE A 563 17.52 11.86 34.52
C ILE A 563 18.58 12.80 33.96
N ILE A 564 18.30 13.36 32.78
CA ILE A 564 18.96 14.54 32.25
C ILE A 564 18.00 15.73 32.41
N ASN A 565 18.43 16.81 33.07
CA ASN A 565 17.62 18.00 33.19
C ASN A 565 18.29 19.21 32.53
N LEU A 566 17.59 19.78 31.57
CA LEU A 566 18.02 20.95 30.81
C LEU A 566 17.54 22.21 31.50
N ILE A 567 18.47 23.05 31.99
CA ILE A 567 18.10 24.24 32.76
C ILE A 567 18.46 25.55 32.06
N ASN A 568 17.62 26.53 32.18
CA ASN A 568 17.91 27.93 31.98
C ASN A 568 16.77 28.80 32.54
N ASN A 569 17.10 29.87 33.26
CA ASN A 569 16.14 30.83 33.82
C ASN A 569 15.40 31.63 32.74
N THR A 570 16.00 31.73 31.53
CA THR A 570 15.44 32.45 30.40
C THR A 570 14.62 31.48 29.55
N SER A 571 13.42 31.89 29.12
CA SER A 571 12.63 31.15 28.16
C SER A 571 13.17 31.37 26.74
N GLY A 572 12.84 30.46 25.84
CA GLY A 572 13.24 30.55 24.41
C GLY A 572 14.67 30.11 24.12
N THR A 573 15.34 29.41 25.04
CA THR A 573 16.70 28.87 24.85
C THR A 573 16.75 27.53 24.12
N GLY A 574 15.60 26.99 23.65
CA GLY A 574 15.51 25.74 22.88
C GLY A 574 15.35 24.46 23.71
N LYS A 575 15.18 24.56 25.05
CA LYS A 575 15.01 23.38 25.93
C LYS A 575 13.91 22.41 25.44
N SER A 576 12.68 22.91 25.26
CA SER A 576 11.54 22.09 24.77
C SER A 576 11.76 21.59 23.34
N THR A 577 12.51 22.34 22.53
CA THR A 577 12.89 21.92 21.17
C THR A 577 13.82 20.71 21.19
N ILE A 578 14.74 20.63 22.15
CA ILE A 578 15.63 19.47 22.34
C ILE A 578 14.78 18.22 22.66
N LEU A 579 13.76 18.35 23.50
CA LEU A 579 12.84 17.26 23.84
C LEU A 579 12.09 16.77 22.59
N LYS A 580 11.54 17.71 21.81
CA LYS A 580 10.86 17.41 20.54
C LYS A 580 11.80 16.76 19.53
N MET A 581 13.03 17.23 19.42
CA MET A 581 14.07 16.66 18.57
C MET A 581 14.40 15.22 18.99
N CYS A 582 14.53 14.97 20.31
CA CYS A 582 14.76 13.63 20.85
C CYS A 582 13.61 12.67 20.50
N ASN A 583 12.37 13.11 20.69
CA ASN A 583 11.18 12.32 20.34
C ASN A 583 11.10 12.01 18.84
N SER A 584 11.49 12.96 17.97
CA SER A 584 11.38 12.84 16.52
C SER A 584 12.18 11.68 15.92
N VAL A 585 13.16 11.16 16.65
CA VAL A 585 13.91 9.95 16.27
C VAL A 585 12.98 8.73 16.21
N TRP A 586 12.05 8.64 17.19
CA TRP A 586 11.21 7.45 17.42
C TRP A 586 9.77 7.62 16.96
N GLY A 587 9.26 8.87 16.91
CA GLY A 587 7.88 9.16 16.57
C GLY A 587 7.53 10.64 16.65
N HIS A 588 6.24 10.94 16.84
CA HIS A 588 5.73 12.31 16.83
C HIS A 588 6.38 13.19 17.91
N PRO A 589 6.95 14.33 17.55
CA PRO A 589 7.76 15.15 18.45
C PRO A 589 7.04 15.59 19.74
N GLU A 590 5.75 15.90 19.64
CA GLU A 590 4.97 16.49 20.75
C GLU A 590 4.10 15.45 21.47
N GLU A 591 3.45 14.54 20.77
CA GLU A 591 2.54 13.54 21.35
C GLU A 591 3.28 12.52 22.26
N LEU A 592 4.57 12.31 22.03
CA LEU A 592 5.39 11.49 22.92
C LEU A 592 5.85 12.23 24.18
N MET A 593 5.70 13.56 24.23
CA MET A 593 6.20 14.40 25.33
C MET A 593 5.18 14.49 26.47
N LEU A 594 5.63 14.24 27.70
CA LEU A 594 4.87 14.47 28.91
C LEU A 594 4.98 15.93 29.36
N GLN A 595 3.96 16.37 30.12
CA GLN A 595 3.87 17.71 30.66
C GLN A 595 3.97 17.67 32.21
N TRP A 596 4.37 18.76 32.81
CA TRP A 596 4.46 18.86 34.26
C TRP A 596 3.13 18.60 35.03
N LYS A 597 2.00 18.74 34.34
CA LYS A 597 0.65 18.46 34.87
C LYS A 597 0.33 16.98 34.97
N ASP A 598 1.08 16.13 34.27
CA ASP A 598 0.86 14.69 34.29
C ASP A 598 1.12 14.15 35.69
N THR A 599 0.29 13.26 36.17
CA THR A 599 0.43 12.66 37.48
C THR A 599 1.69 11.79 37.55
N MET A 600 2.30 11.65 38.72
CA MET A 600 3.44 10.75 38.92
C MET A 600 3.12 9.30 38.46
N ASN A 601 1.88 8.84 38.65
CA ASN A 601 1.47 7.53 38.18
C ASN A 601 1.46 7.44 36.64
N SER A 602 1.04 8.49 35.94
CA SER A 602 1.09 8.56 34.47
C SER A 602 2.53 8.55 33.96
N ILE A 603 3.43 9.31 34.61
CA ILE A 603 4.86 9.32 34.27
C ILE A 603 5.49 7.94 34.48
N ILE A 604 5.22 7.28 35.61
CA ILE A 604 5.71 5.91 35.90
C ILE A 604 5.15 4.92 34.89
N HIS A 605 3.87 5.02 34.53
CA HIS A 605 3.26 4.19 33.50
C HIS A 605 3.92 4.40 32.13
N ARG A 606 4.14 5.65 31.73
CA ARG A 606 4.82 6.00 30.48
C ARG A 606 6.24 5.42 30.41
N MET A 607 7.03 5.55 31.50
CA MET A 607 8.34 4.90 31.58
C MET A 607 8.24 3.37 31.37
N GLY A 608 7.22 2.75 31.97
CA GLY A 608 6.97 1.32 31.81
C GLY A 608 6.64 0.93 30.37
N VAL A 609 5.82 1.72 29.68
CA VAL A 609 5.42 1.46 28.29
C VAL A 609 6.57 1.72 27.31
N MET A 610 7.29 2.84 27.49
CA MET A 610 8.44 3.22 26.65
C MET A 610 9.63 2.29 26.85
N ASN A 611 9.78 1.68 28.02
CA ASN A 611 10.80 0.69 28.38
C ASN A 611 12.24 1.19 28.15
N ASN A 612 12.77 1.02 26.93
CA ASN A 612 14.13 1.40 26.57
C ASN A 612 14.18 2.63 25.64
N LEU A 613 13.04 3.15 25.23
CA LEU A 613 12.96 4.40 24.49
C LEU A 613 13.05 5.60 25.47
N PRO A 614 13.56 6.76 25.04
CA PRO A 614 13.64 7.93 25.92
C PRO A 614 12.24 8.40 26.36
N VAL A 615 12.16 8.96 27.56
CA VAL A 615 10.94 9.61 28.05
C VAL A 615 11.25 11.10 28.23
N THR A 616 10.44 11.94 27.62
CA THR A 616 10.62 13.40 27.68
C THR A 616 9.54 14.05 28.54
N ILE A 617 9.92 15.01 29.42
CA ILE A 617 8.99 15.73 30.30
C ILE A 617 9.29 17.21 30.21
N ASP A 618 8.34 18.01 29.74
CA ASP A 618 8.52 19.45 29.63
C ASP A 618 8.11 20.19 30.91
N GLU A 619 8.84 21.25 31.21
CA GLU A 619 8.54 22.20 32.28
C GLU A 619 8.42 21.61 33.69
N VAL A 620 9.33 20.72 34.09
CA VAL A 620 9.33 20.14 35.47
C VAL A 620 9.60 21.15 36.58
N THR A 621 9.83 22.41 36.27
CA THR A 621 10.06 23.52 37.22
C THR A 621 9.04 23.57 38.34
N LYS A 622 7.78 23.26 38.07
CA LYS A 622 6.67 23.33 39.02
C LYS A 622 6.59 22.15 39.98
N LEU A 623 7.33 21.07 39.73
CA LEU A 623 7.43 19.96 40.67
C LEU A 623 8.10 20.44 41.97
N SER A 624 7.55 20.01 43.11
CA SER A 624 8.22 20.16 44.39
C SER A 624 9.51 19.32 44.43
N GLY A 625 10.45 19.66 45.27
CA GLY A 625 11.68 18.88 45.43
C GLY A 625 11.41 17.44 45.88
N ASP A 626 10.37 17.20 46.67
CA ASP A 626 9.96 15.83 47.07
C ASP A 626 9.43 15.03 45.91
N HIS A 627 8.56 15.61 45.07
CA HIS A 627 8.07 14.95 43.85
C HIS A 627 9.19 14.67 42.86
N PHE A 628 10.18 15.58 42.77
CA PHE A 628 11.32 15.33 41.90
C PHE A 628 12.25 14.25 42.46
N SER A 629 12.46 14.23 43.81
CA SER A 629 13.16 13.12 44.46
C SER A 629 12.48 11.77 44.17
N ASP A 630 11.15 11.69 44.31
CA ASP A 630 10.37 10.49 43.96
C ASP A 630 10.55 10.09 42.49
N LEU A 631 10.58 11.06 41.58
CA LEU A 631 10.84 10.82 40.17
C LEU A 631 12.25 10.22 39.93
N ALA A 632 13.28 10.82 40.55
CA ALA A 632 14.67 10.40 40.43
C ALA A 632 14.89 8.97 40.94
N TYR A 633 14.31 8.63 42.09
CA TYR A 633 14.34 7.26 42.58
C TYR A 633 13.53 6.29 41.73
N SER A 634 12.30 6.66 41.35
CA SER A 634 11.47 5.82 40.51
C SER A 634 12.14 5.50 39.17
N ALA A 635 12.65 6.50 38.47
CA ALA A 635 13.36 6.33 37.23
C ALA A 635 14.52 5.33 37.36
N SER A 636 15.34 5.46 38.41
CA SER A 636 16.52 4.63 38.67
C SER A 636 16.20 3.21 39.20
N GLN A 637 14.98 2.95 39.70
CA GLN A 637 14.55 1.62 40.16
C GLN A 637 14.13 0.67 39.04
N GLY A 638 13.71 1.19 37.89
CA GLY A 638 13.37 0.40 36.71
C GLY A 638 12.08 -0.42 36.84
N ARG A 639 11.20 -0.12 37.76
CA ARG A 639 9.90 -0.76 37.96
C ARG A 639 8.91 0.15 38.68
N GLY A 640 7.64 -0.01 38.36
CA GLY A 640 6.56 0.68 39.07
C GLY A 640 6.24 0.06 40.44
N LYS A 641 5.45 0.79 41.23
CA LYS A 641 4.99 0.34 42.57
C LYS A 641 3.96 -0.81 42.36
N ASN A 642 4.11 -1.91 43.13
CA ASN A 642 3.06 -2.92 43.24
C ASN A 642 1.85 -2.38 43.99
N ARG A 643 0.67 -2.87 43.69
CA ARG A 643 -0.58 -2.46 44.37
C ARG A 643 -1.40 -3.69 44.76
N MET A 644 -2.15 -3.59 45.86
CA MET A 644 -3.17 -4.58 46.19
C MET A 644 -4.37 -4.46 45.26
N GLN A 645 -4.97 -5.58 44.89
CA GLN A 645 -6.24 -5.61 44.14
C GLN A 645 -7.38 -5.16 45.06
N GLN A 646 -8.30 -4.38 44.50
CA GLN A 646 -9.35 -3.72 45.27
C GLN A 646 -10.39 -4.71 45.87
N HIS A 647 -10.50 -5.91 45.30
CA HIS A 647 -11.53 -6.92 45.67
C HIS A 647 -10.93 -8.30 46.01
N SER A 648 -9.63 -8.41 46.15
CA SER A 648 -8.97 -9.66 46.55
C SER A 648 -7.72 -9.33 47.37
N ASN A 649 -7.33 -10.20 48.31
CA ASN A 649 -6.08 -10.07 49.06
C ASN A 649 -4.83 -10.44 48.18
N ALA A 650 -4.95 -10.31 46.88
CA ALA A 650 -3.85 -10.59 45.94
C ALA A 650 -3.09 -9.31 45.56
N GLU A 651 -1.79 -9.42 45.47
CA GLU A 651 -0.92 -8.34 44.98
C GLU A 651 -1.06 -8.25 43.44
N ARG A 652 -1.37 -7.06 42.94
CA ARG A 652 -1.26 -6.75 41.52
C ARG A 652 0.20 -6.40 41.23
N ILE A 653 0.94 -7.38 40.76
CA ILE A 653 2.34 -7.20 40.34
C ILE A 653 2.36 -6.28 39.12
N ASN A 654 3.15 -5.22 39.17
CA ASN A 654 3.38 -4.39 38.01
C ASN A 654 4.30 -5.14 37.04
N ALA A 655 3.74 -5.54 35.89
CA ALA A 655 4.46 -6.33 34.87
C ALA A 655 5.47 -5.50 34.06
N THR A 656 5.36 -4.16 34.07
CA THR A 656 6.24 -3.30 33.29
C THR A 656 7.51 -2.97 34.04
N LYS A 657 8.65 -3.11 33.33
CA LYS A 657 9.98 -2.72 33.78
C LYS A 657 10.54 -1.76 32.73
N TRP A 658 11.55 -0.98 33.11
CA TRP A 658 12.24 -0.12 32.17
C TRP A 658 13.73 -0.03 32.48
N ALA A 659 14.46 0.39 31.45
CA ALA A 659 15.83 0.86 31.57
C ALA A 659 16.02 1.98 30.54
N THR A 660 15.73 3.22 30.94
CA THR A 660 15.68 4.37 30.04
C THR A 660 16.27 5.62 30.65
N ILE A 661 16.48 6.63 29.82
CA ILE A 661 16.89 7.97 30.23
C ILE A 661 15.67 8.89 30.13
N VAL A 662 15.37 9.60 31.22
CA VAL A 662 14.34 10.62 31.25
C VAL A 662 14.99 11.98 30.97
N LEU A 663 14.55 12.65 29.91
CA LEU A 663 15.03 13.96 29.51
C LEU A 663 13.99 15.03 29.88
N CYS A 664 14.38 15.95 30.79
CA CYS A 664 13.49 16.99 31.30
C CYS A 664 13.95 18.38 30.90
N SER A 665 13.03 19.35 30.91
CA SER A 665 13.32 20.78 30.83
C SER A 665 12.88 21.50 32.11
N SER A 666 13.66 22.45 32.56
CA SER A 666 13.35 23.26 33.76
C SER A 666 13.85 24.70 33.63
N ASN A 667 13.17 25.64 34.31
CA ASN A 667 13.62 27.01 34.43
C ASN A 667 14.41 27.26 35.74
N ALA A 668 14.57 26.23 36.59
CA ALA A 668 15.32 26.30 37.83
C ALA A 668 16.12 25.01 38.06
N SER A 669 17.25 25.11 38.70
CA SER A 669 18.08 23.98 39.10
C SER A 669 17.39 23.11 40.13
N PHE A 670 17.38 21.80 39.91
CA PHE A 670 16.96 20.83 40.91
C PHE A 670 18.04 20.52 41.93
N TYR A 671 19.32 20.74 41.64
CA TYR A 671 20.38 20.69 42.63
C TYR A 671 20.12 21.72 43.72
N ASP A 672 19.77 22.97 43.36
CA ASP A 672 19.43 24.02 44.31
C ASP A 672 18.18 23.69 45.12
N LYS A 673 17.13 23.22 44.48
CA LYS A 673 15.88 22.84 45.15
C LYS A 673 16.08 21.71 46.16
N LEU A 674 16.82 20.67 45.77
CA LEU A 674 17.07 19.51 46.61
C LEU A 674 17.99 19.89 47.81
N SER A 675 18.99 20.72 47.55
CA SER A 675 19.88 21.24 48.61
C SER A 675 19.15 22.06 49.68
N THR A 676 18.05 22.73 49.29
CA THR A 676 17.23 23.50 50.24
C THR A 676 16.31 22.59 51.08
N LEU A 677 15.94 21.42 50.54
CA LEU A 677 14.98 20.51 51.21
C LEU A 677 15.63 19.42 52.04
N LYS A 678 16.82 18.98 51.66
CA LYS A 678 17.53 17.85 52.29
C LYS A 678 18.96 18.24 52.63
N SER A 679 19.41 17.84 53.81
CA SER A 679 20.80 18.02 54.22
C SER A 679 21.80 17.13 53.47
N THR A 680 21.34 16.01 52.94
CA THR A 680 22.16 15.03 52.21
C THR A 680 21.46 14.49 50.93
N PRO A 681 21.31 15.31 49.89
CA PRO A 681 20.66 14.91 48.65
C PRO A 681 21.57 14.12 47.72
N ASP A 682 22.66 13.52 48.19
CA ASP A 682 23.70 12.88 47.37
C ASP A 682 23.16 11.76 46.47
N GLY A 683 22.17 11.02 46.99
CA GLY A 683 21.54 9.95 46.24
C GLY A 683 20.81 10.41 45.01
N GLU A 684 20.09 11.53 45.09
CA GLU A 684 19.36 12.17 43.98
C GLU A 684 20.31 12.82 43.00
N PHE A 685 21.33 13.55 43.54
CA PHE A 685 22.32 14.23 42.72
C PHE A 685 23.06 13.28 41.78
N MET A 686 23.43 12.11 42.27
CA MET A 686 24.12 11.12 41.42
C MET A 686 23.24 10.49 40.34
N ARG A 687 21.91 10.57 40.45
CA ARG A 687 20.94 10.08 39.45
C ARG A 687 20.50 11.16 38.47
N LEU A 688 20.89 12.40 38.70
CA LEU A 688 20.55 13.58 37.93
C LEU A 688 21.79 14.11 37.20
N LEU A 689 21.75 14.23 35.92
CA LEU A 689 22.70 14.99 35.10
C LEU A 689 22.03 16.32 34.73
N GLU A 690 22.46 17.43 35.32
CA GLU A 690 21.84 18.73 35.07
C GLU A 690 22.86 19.70 34.46
N TYR A 691 22.50 20.33 33.36
CA TYR A 691 23.35 21.31 32.71
C TYR A 691 22.54 22.42 32.03
N LYS A 692 23.21 23.54 31.78
CA LYS A 692 22.58 24.74 31.26
C LYS A 692 22.49 24.75 29.74
N ILE A 693 21.35 25.19 29.20
CA ILE A 693 21.14 25.49 27.80
C ILE A 693 21.12 26.99 27.58
N ASP A 694 22.17 27.53 27.03
CA ASP A 694 22.27 28.96 26.73
C ASP A 694 21.81 29.29 25.31
N LEU A 695 21.33 30.52 25.10
CA LEU A 695 21.04 31.04 23.77
C LEU A 695 22.34 31.15 22.96
N THR A 696 22.39 30.46 21.83
CA THR A 696 23.61 30.45 21.02
C THR A 696 23.77 31.68 20.11
N GLY A 697 22.71 32.48 19.95
CA GLY A 697 22.71 33.64 19.03
C GLY A 697 22.82 33.32 17.55
N ASN A 698 22.94 32.03 17.20
CA ASN A 698 23.23 31.56 15.84
C ASN A 698 21.96 31.34 14.97
N LEU A 699 20.76 31.49 15.55
CA LEU A 699 19.49 31.36 14.88
C LEU A 699 18.54 32.48 15.29
N THR A 700 17.92 33.14 14.31
CA THR A 700 16.79 34.01 14.54
C THR A 700 15.55 33.18 14.93
N LYS A 701 14.56 33.82 15.56
CA LYS A 701 13.31 33.14 15.91
C LYS A 701 12.62 32.58 14.67
N GLU A 702 12.55 33.33 13.57
CA GLU A 702 11.91 32.93 12.33
C GLU A 702 12.59 31.71 11.67
N GLU A 703 13.93 31.69 11.69
CA GLU A 703 14.71 30.55 11.20
C GLU A 703 14.47 29.32 12.07
N ALA A 704 14.49 29.48 13.41
CA ALA A 704 14.21 28.40 14.34
C ALA A 704 12.80 27.81 14.13
N ASP A 705 11.78 28.67 14.06
CA ASP A 705 10.39 28.25 13.82
C ASP A 705 10.25 27.51 12.47
N THR A 706 10.88 28.03 11.41
CA THR A 706 10.86 27.40 10.09
C THR A 706 11.53 26.03 10.08
N ILE A 707 12.68 25.90 10.75
CA ILE A 707 13.44 24.64 10.79
C ILE A 707 12.69 23.60 11.63
N PHE A 708 12.30 23.98 12.85
CA PHE A 708 11.74 23.02 13.80
C PHE A 708 10.29 22.64 13.52
N ASN A 709 9.50 23.46 12.80
CA ASN A 709 8.17 23.06 12.35
C ASN A 709 8.21 21.86 11.38
N ARG A 710 9.31 21.69 10.65
CA ARG A 710 9.50 20.51 9.77
C ARG A 710 9.55 19.18 10.52
N LEU A 711 9.85 19.19 11.82
CA LEU A 711 9.83 17.98 12.63
C LEU A 711 8.42 17.39 12.78
N TYR A 712 7.37 18.21 12.70
CA TYR A 712 5.99 17.74 12.83
C TYR A 712 5.53 16.95 11.62
N ASP A 713 6.17 17.19 10.46
CA ASP A 713 5.85 16.48 9.22
C ASP A 713 6.83 15.35 8.91
N ASN A 714 7.98 15.28 9.62
CA ASN A 714 9.06 14.34 9.30
C ASN A 714 9.66 13.78 10.60
N TYR A 715 9.35 12.52 10.92
CA TYR A 715 9.82 11.86 12.14
C TYR A 715 9.75 10.33 12.07
N GLY A 716 10.37 9.63 13.03
CA GLY A 716 10.25 8.20 13.29
C GLY A 716 11.17 7.30 12.45
N HIS A 717 11.64 7.74 11.29
CA HIS A 717 12.48 6.93 10.38
C HIS A 717 13.83 6.56 11.00
N ALA A 718 14.46 7.51 11.69
CA ALA A 718 15.77 7.33 12.30
C ALA A 718 15.80 6.22 13.35
N GLY A 719 14.74 6.11 14.16
CA GLY A 719 14.60 5.08 15.17
C GLY A 719 14.51 3.68 14.60
N VAL A 720 13.81 3.52 13.47
CA VAL A 720 13.69 2.21 12.78
C VAL A 720 15.06 1.75 12.26
N GLU A 721 15.79 2.64 11.57
CA GLU A 721 17.12 2.29 11.04
C GLU A 721 18.13 2.01 12.16
N TYR A 722 18.06 2.80 13.24
CA TYR A 722 18.89 2.57 14.41
C TYR A 722 18.59 1.23 15.09
N ALA A 723 17.32 0.89 15.27
CA ALA A 723 16.89 -0.36 15.89
C ALA A 723 17.28 -1.59 15.06
N LYS A 724 17.19 -1.52 13.72
CA LYS A 724 17.66 -2.58 12.82
C LYS A 724 19.13 -2.92 13.07
N TYR A 725 19.98 -1.92 13.19
CA TYR A 725 21.40 -2.13 13.51
C TYR A 725 21.56 -2.73 14.89
N LEU A 726 20.92 -2.17 15.92
CA LEU A 726 21.06 -2.66 17.28
C LEU A 726 20.67 -4.14 17.44
N VAL A 727 19.64 -4.59 16.72
CA VAL A 727 19.21 -6.00 16.75
C VAL A 727 20.19 -6.89 15.97
N SER A 728 20.81 -6.39 14.90
CA SER A 728 21.73 -7.16 14.07
C SER A 728 23.11 -7.31 14.70
N ASP A 729 23.60 -6.31 15.44
CA ASP A 729 24.96 -6.25 16.00
C ASP A 729 25.01 -5.58 17.39
N LEU A 730 24.30 -6.19 18.32
CA LEU A 730 24.22 -5.67 19.70
C LEU A 730 25.57 -5.75 20.44
N GLU A 731 26.38 -6.77 20.18
CA GLU A 731 27.66 -6.96 20.85
C GLU A 731 28.63 -5.81 20.54
N SER A 732 28.77 -5.45 19.25
CA SER A 732 29.60 -4.31 18.85
C SER A 732 29.12 -2.98 19.45
N ALA A 733 27.79 -2.80 19.53
CA ALA A 733 27.22 -1.61 20.16
C ALA A 733 27.57 -1.54 21.65
N ILE A 734 27.48 -2.64 22.39
CA ILE A 734 27.83 -2.72 23.83
C ILE A 734 29.32 -2.46 24.03
N ASP A 735 30.18 -3.10 23.21
CA ASP A 735 31.63 -2.90 23.28
C ASP A 735 32.02 -1.43 23.05
N LEU A 736 31.38 -0.76 22.09
CA LEU A 736 31.59 0.66 21.87
C LEU A 736 31.19 1.50 23.09
N VAL A 737 30.03 1.20 23.71
CA VAL A 737 29.61 1.91 24.94
C VAL A 737 30.62 1.74 26.04
N MET A 738 31.11 0.51 26.26
CA MET A 738 32.15 0.24 27.30
C MET A 738 33.46 0.99 27.05
N GLN A 739 33.91 1.04 25.79
CA GLN A 739 35.10 1.79 25.39
C GLN A 739 34.95 3.28 25.62
N VAL A 740 33.79 3.83 25.24
CA VAL A 740 33.49 5.28 25.48
C VAL A 740 33.43 5.56 26.97
N GLN A 741 32.80 4.69 27.76
CA GLN A 741 32.71 4.81 29.21
C GLN A 741 34.10 4.85 29.87
N GLN A 742 34.96 3.89 29.53
CA GLN A 742 36.32 3.84 30.06
C GLN A 742 37.15 5.11 29.73
N LYS A 743 37.03 5.60 28.47
CA LYS A 743 37.70 6.82 28.03
C LYS A 743 37.17 8.04 28.77
N LEU A 744 35.84 8.15 28.97
CA LEU A 744 35.19 9.24 29.68
C LEU A 744 35.58 9.24 31.16
N ASP A 745 35.51 8.09 31.85
CA ASP A 745 35.86 7.94 33.24
C ASP A 745 37.29 8.36 33.51
N LYS A 746 38.22 7.93 32.64
CA LYS A 746 39.65 8.34 32.73
C LYS A 746 39.84 9.82 32.45
N ALA A 747 39.14 10.42 31.49
CA ALA A 747 39.31 11.83 31.12
C ALA A 747 38.78 12.82 32.17
N VAL A 748 37.71 12.43 32.88
CA VAL A 748 37.08 13.25 33.93
C VAL A 748 37.57 12.85 35.34
N GLY A 749 38.02 11.60 35.52
CA GLY A 749 38.36 10.99 36.79
C GLY A 749 37.11 10.58 37.59
N LEU A 750 36.07 10.07 36.88
CA LEU A 750 34.82 9.62 37.52
C LEU A 750 35.09 8.37 38.38
N THR A 751 34.26 8.22 39.41
CA THR A 751 34.34 7.12 40.39
C THR A 751 33.01 6.38 40.49
N ASN A 752 32.93 5.37 41.33
CA ASN A 752 31.66 4.67 41.60
C ASN A 752 30.53 5.58 42.09
N ARG A 753 30.86 6.76 42.65
CA ARG A 753 29.87 7.76 43.07
C ARG A 753 29.12 8.33 41.87
N GLU A 754 29.82 8.66 40.78
CA GLU A 754 29.28 9.29 39.58
C GLU A 754 28.87 8.26 38.51
N ARG A 755 28.68 6.97 38.86
CA ARG A 755 28.41 5.85 37.93
C ARG A 755 27.19 6.08 36.99
N PHE A 756 26.16 6.79 37.43
CA PHE A 756 25.01 7.11 36.61
C PHE A 756 25.36 8.14 35.53
N TRP A 757 26.13 9.16 35.90
CA TRP A 757 26.60 10.17 34.94
C TRP A 757 27.48 9.50 33.86
N SER A 758 28.43 8.66 34.32
CA SER A 758 29.29 7.87 33.44
C SER A 758 28.47 7.04 32.42
N ALA A 759 27.49 6.29 32.92
CA ALA A 759 26.66 5.43 32.08
C ALA A 759 25.80 6.21 31.07
N ILE A 760 25.14 7.28 31.53
CA ILE A 760 24.29 8.11 30.64
C ILE A 760 25.14 8.79 29.57
N CYS A 761 26.26 9.39 29.93
CA CYS A 761 27.13 10.08 28.97
C CYS A 761 27.76 9.10 27.98
N ALA A 762 28.17 7.91 28.42
CA ALA A 762 28.74 6.89 27.58
C ALA A 762 27.69 6.38 26.54
N CYS A 763 26.46 6.11 27.01
CA CYS A 763 25.38 5.69 26.13
C CYS A 763 25.03 6.75 25.09
N ASN A 764 24.91 8.03 25.47
CA ASN A 764 24.57 9.10 24.56
C ASN A 764 25.65 9.31 23.48
N ILE A 765 26.91 9.32 23.87
CA ILE A 765 28.04 9.50 22.95
C ILE A 765 28.19 8.26 22.03
N ALA A 766 28.15 7.05 22.58
CA ALA A 766 28.25 5.83 21.79
C ALA A 766 27.04 5.69 20.83
N GLY A 767 25.83 5.97 21.31
CA GLY A 767 24.64 5.97 20.48
C GLY A 767 24.72 6.95 19.31
N ALA A 768 25.26 8.15 19.56
CA ALA A 768 25.51 9.14 18.51
C ALA A 768 26.58 8.68 17.51
N LEU A 769 27.66 8.01 17.96
CA LEU A 769 28.68 7.44 17.09
C LEU A 769 28.07 6.38 16.16
N ILE A 770 27.27 5.48 16.71
CA ILE A 770 26.54 4.47 15.91
C ILE A 770 25.62 5.15 14.89
N ALA A 771 24.83 6.14 15.34
CA ALA A 771 23.93 6.87 14.45
C ALA A 771 24.67 7.61 13.31
N LYS A 772 25.87 8.08 13.59
CA LYS A 772 26.75 8.68 12.58
C LYS A 772 27.26 7.63 11.58
N ASP A 773 27.76 6.51 12.07
CA ASP A 773 28.31 5.45 11.22
C ASP A 773 27.22 4.86 10.29
N LEU A 774 25.97 4.86 10.73
CA LEU A 774 24.80 4.49 9.94
C LEU A 774 24.33 5.59 8.96
N GLY A 775 24.95 6.78 9.00
CA GLY A 775 24.51 7.92 8.18
C GLY A 775 23.13 8.48 8.57
N ILE A 776 22.66 8.18 9.78
CA ILE A 776 21.42 8.76 10.34
C ILE A 776 21.65 10.22 10.70
N ILE A 777 22.79 10.53 11.29
CA ILE A 777 23.24 11.89 11.59
C ILE A 777 24.65 12.10 11.05
N ASP A 778 25.01 13.37 10.80
CA ASP A 778 26.36 13.76 10.37
C ASP A 778 26.84 14.89 11.29
N PHE A 779 27.24 14.50 12.51
CA PHE A 779 27.64 15.43 13.57
C PHE A 779 29.12 15.26 13.89
N ASP A 780 29.78 16.36 14.31
CA ASP A 780 31.09 16.32 14.98
C ASP A 780 30.92 15.83 16.45
N ILE A 781 30.81 14.53 16.59
CA ILE A 781 30.62 13.90 17.94
C ILE A 781 31.78 14.19 18.86
N LYS A 782 33.00 14.37 18.30
CA LYS A 782 34.18 14.71 19.13
C LYS A 782 34.02 16.05 19.83
N ARG A 783 33.47 17.06 19.16
CA ARG A 783 33.20 18.36 19.75
C ARG A 783 32.21 18.26 20.92
N VAL A 784 31.17 17.49 20.79
CA VAL A 784 30.19 17.23 21.86
C VAL A 784 30.84 16.46 23.02
N TYR A 785 31.68 15.46 22.70
CA TYR A 785 32.43 14.69 23.69
C TYR A 785 33.38 15.56 24.48
N ASP A 786 34.13 16.44 23.82
CA ASP A 786 35.05 17.38 24.48
C ASP A 786 34.28 18.40 25.35
N TRP A 787 33.07 18.80 24.95
CA TRP A 787 32.18 19.64 25.73
C TRP A 787 31.69 18.91 27.00
N ILE A 788 31.17 17.71 26.90
CA ILE A 788 30.62 16.98 28.09
C ILE A 788 31.71 16.65 29.12
N ILE A 789 32.96 16.42 28.69
CA ILE A 789 34.11 16.28 29.63
C ILE A 789 34.30 17.52 30.46
N LYS A 790 34.21 18.69 29.84
CA LYS A 790 34.35 19.99 30.58
C LYS A 790 33.18 20.18 31.53
N GLU A 791 31.98 19.91 31.07
CA GLU A 791 30.76 20.06 31.87
C GLU A 791 30.75 19.12 33.07
N LEU A 792 31.10 17.86 32.92
CA LEU A 792 31.20 16.91 34.03
C LEU A 792 32.24 17.33 35.08
N LYS A 793 33.35 17.97 34.68
CA LYS A 793 34.33 18.52 35.61
C LYS A 793 33.76 19.68 36.41
N VAL A 794 32.96 20.55 35.79
CA VAL A 794 32.26 21.64 36.46
C VAL A 794 31.24 21.09 37.46
N MET A 795 30.36 20.19 37.01
CA MET A 795 29.35 19.53 37.83
C MET A 795 29.93 18.85 39.08
N ARG A 796 31.08 18.16 38.93
CA ARG A 796 31.77 17.55 40.08
C ARG A 796 32.22 18.55 41.14
N THR A 797 32.52 19.80 40.77
CA THR A 797 32.90 20.85 41.71
C THR A 797 31.69 21.46 42.40
N GLU A 798 30.57 21.57 41.68
CA GLU A 798 29.30 22.12 42.20
C GLU A 798 28.58 21.16 43.14
N VAL A 799 28.58 19.86 42.78
CA VAL A 799 27.90 18.78 43.53
C VAL A 799 28.81 18.20 44.64
N LYS A 800 30.00 18.70 44.85
CA LYS A 800 30.74 18.45 46.11
C LYS A 800 29.86 18.95 47.23
N ALA A 801 29.32 18.01 48.02
CA ALA A 801 28.39 18.30 49.11
C ALA A 801 28.84 19.54 49.88
N PRO A 802 28.00 20.57 50.00
CA PRO A 802 28.27 21.59 50.99
C PRO A 802 28.41 20.91 52.36
N ALA A 803 29.56 21.06 53.00
CA ALA A 803 29.66 20.63 54.39
C ALA A 803 28.44 21.18 55.12
N ALA A 804 27.66 20.30 55.80
CA ALA A 804 26.44 20.67 56.45
C ALA A 804 26.64 21.98 57.19
N THR A 805 26.09 23.08 56.66
CA THR A 805 26.19 24.37 57.32
C THR A 805 25.21 24.40 58.47
N GLN A 806 25.52 25.11 59.56
CA GLN A 806 24.60 25.26 60.68
C GLN A 806 23.20 25.71 60.21
N ALA A 807 23.13 26.51 59.14
CA ALA A 807 21.88 26.96 58.53
C ALA A 807 21.07 25.82 57.82
N SER A 808 21.73 24.86 57.13
CA SER A 808 21.08 23.75 56.53
C SER A 808 20.52 22.74 57.55
N VAL A 809 21.25 22.50 58.64
CA VAL A 809 20.81 21.66 59.76
C VAL A 809 19.60 22.28 60.48
N ILE A 810 19.64 23.62 60.71
CA ILE A 810 18.50 24.35 61.31
C ILE A 810 17.27 24.33 60.34
N GLY A 811 17.48 24.51 59.04
CA GLY A 811 16.42 24.46 58.04
C GLY A 811 15.73 23.11 57.99
N GLU A 812 16.47 22.00 58.05
CA GLU A 812 15.95 20.62 58.07
C GLU A 812 15.20 20.34 59.39
N PHE A 813 15.75 20.79 60.52
CA PHE A 813 15.07 20.71 61.84
C PHE A 813 13.74 21.48 61.82
N MET A 814 13.71 22.68 61.28
CA MET A 814 12.50 23.50 61.17
C MET A 814 11.47 22.91 60.19
N ASN A 815 11.91 22.30 59.09
CA ASN A 815 11.02 21.63 58.16
C ASN A 815 10.43 20.32 58.72
N SER A 816 11.23 19.52 59.42
CA SER A 816 10.76 18.27 60.04
C SER A 816 9.80 18.52 61.21
N HIS A 817 9.82 19.70 61.81
CA HIS A 817 8.96 20.09 62.95
C HIS A 817 7.91 21.15 62.61
N ARG A 818 7.62 21.35 61.30
CA ARG A 818 6.63 22.31 60.81
C ARG A 818 5.18 21.92 61.14
N ALA A 819 4.92 20.65 61.51
CA ALA A 819 3.62 20.11 61.87
C ALA A 819 3.44 19.82 63.39
N ALA A 820 4.42 20.23 64.24
CA ALA A 820 4.32 20.16 65.69
C ALA A 820 3.88 21.50 66.35
#